data_12f03235431a6e4d5e4456838ad38a7b
#
_entry.id   12f03235431a6e4d5e4456838ad38a7b
#
_cell.length_a   1.000
_cell.length_b   1.000
_cell.length_c   1.000
_cell.angle_alpha   90.00
_cell.angle_beta   90.00
_cell.angle_gamma   90.00
#
_symmetry.space_group_name_H-M   'P 1'
#
loop_
_entity.id
_entity.type
_entity.pdbx_description
1 polymer ?
#
loop_
_entity_poly.entity_id
_entity_poly.type
_entity_poly.pdbx_seq_one_letter_code
_entity_poly.pdbx_strand_id
1 'polypeptide(L)'
;MAKIIGIDLGTTNSCVSIMDGDKPRVIENAEGARTTPSIVAFTDDGEVLVGQPAKRQAVTNPKNTLYAIKRLIGRRFDEKEVQKDINLVPYKIVKADNGDAWVEAVDKKMAPPEVSARVLMKMKKTVEDFLGEKISEAVITVPAYFNDSQRQATIAAGRIAGLDVKRIINEPTAAALAYGMDRGARDAKIAVYDLGGGTFDISIIETVNLDGEQQFEVLSTNGDTFLGGEDFDARIIDYLVAEFKKDSGIDLSKDSLALQRLKEAAEKAKIELSSSEQTEINLPYITADASGPKHLNIKMTRAKLESLVGELIERTLEPCRQALKDAGLSAKDIHDVILVGGQTRMPKVQEVVKNFFGKEPRKDVNPDEAVALGAAIQGGVIGGDVKDILLLDVTPLSLGIETMGGVMTKLIEKNTTIPTHAENVFSTAEDNQSAVTIHVLQGERQQASSNKSLGRFDLTGIEPAPRGMPQIEVSFDIDANGVLNVSAKDKKTGKEQAITIKGSSGLSEEEVQRMVRDAEAHAEEDKVFQEKVSARNNAESMLHSIEKAVADLGDDVTAAEKSAIDDASKALKEAMDNGSVEDINAKSEALMNAAGSVMQKAYSKMSGDGAAAGASAASSDSAPKDDNVVDADFQEVRDDK
;
A
#
# COMPACT_ATOMS: atom_id res chain seq x y z
N MET A 1 11.86 2.68 25.39
CA MET A 1 10.45 2.44 25.03
C MET A 1 10.45 1.64 23.75
N ALA A 2 9.46 0.78 23.52
CA ALA A 2 9.34 0.08 22.23
C ALA A 2 9.16 1.12 21.13
N LYS A 3 9.88 0.96 19.99
CA LYS A 3 9.71 1.86 18.85
C LYS A 3 8.40 1.57 18.14
N ILE A 4 7.61 2.61 17.88
CA ILE A 4 6.39 2.54 17.10
C ILE A 4 6.74 2.88 15.65
N ILE A 5 6.53 1.95 14.73
CA ILE A 5 6.82 2.18 13.31
C ILE A 5 5.61 2.78 12.60
N GLY A 6 5.87 3.61 11.58
CA GLY A 6 4.84 4.14 10.69
C GLY A 6 4.81 3.36 9.38
N ILE A 7 3.64 2.82 9.02
CA ILE A 7 3.48 2.04 7.79
C ILE A 7 2.41 2.68 6.91
N ASP A 8 2.81 3.05 5.70
CA ASP A 8 1.88 3.28 4.60
C ASP A 8 1.60 1.94 3.91
N LEU A 9 0.40 1.40 4.13
CA LEU A 9 -0.07 0.18 3.47
C LEU A 9 -0.78 0.55 2.16
N GLY A 10 -0.03 0.84 1.12
CA GLY A 10 -0.58 1.29 -0.16
C GLY A 10 -1.18 0.16 -1.01
N THR A 11 -2.06 0.51 -1.96
CA THR A 11 -2.67 -0.45 -2.91
C THR A 11 -1.62 -1.09 -3.82
N THR A 12 -0.69 -0.30 -4.33
CA THR A 12 0.35 -0.74 -5.29
C THR A 12 1.71 -0.88 -4.63
N ASN A 13 2.09 0.09 -3.79
CA ASN A 13 3.35 0.08 -3.05
C ASN A 13 3.10 0.44 -1.59
N SER A 14 3.87 -0.17 -0.70
CA SER A 14 3.90 0.14 0.73
C SER A 14 5.24 0.74 1.12
N CYS A 15 5.23 1.57 2.17
CA CYS A 15 6.41 2.26 2.68
C CYS A 15 6.45 2.17 4.20
N VAL A 16 7.64 2.06 4.78
CA VAL A 16 7.81 2.03 6.25
C VAL A 16 8.81 3.06 6.70
N SER A 17 8.51 3.70 7.82
CA SER A 17 9.38 4.69 8.43
C SER A 17 9.38 4.61 9.96
N ILE A 18 10.37 5.25 10.56
CA ILE A 18 10.57 5.35 12.01
C ILE A 18 10.89 6.80 12.38
N MET A 19 10.74 7.14 13.65
CA MET A 19 11.42 8.31 14.21
C MET A 19 12.91 7.98 14.44
N ASP A 20 13.80 8.78 13.87
CA ASP A 20 15.25 8.73 14.05
C ASP A 20 15.69 10.03 14.74
N GLY A 21 15.71 10.01 16.07
CA GLY A 21 15.78 11.22 16.88
C GLY A 21 14.49 12.05 16.73
N ASP A 22 14.66 13.31 16.35
CA ASP A 22 13.58 14.29 16.13
C ASP A 22 12.99 14.30 14.70
N LYS A 23 13.51 13.44 13.80
CA LYS A 23 13.09 13.42 12.38
C LYS A 23 12.55 12.06 11.97
N PRO A 24 11.49 12.03 11.15
CA PRO A 24 11.03 10.80 10.56
C PRO A 24 11.98 10.36 9.42
N ARG A 25 12.17 9.06 9.29
CA ARG A 25 13.04 8.46 8.29
C ARG A 25 12.42 7.23 7.67
N VAL A 26 12.36 7.20 6.33
CA VAL A 26 11.99 6.00 5.57
C VAL A 26 13.13 4.99 5.62
N ILE A 27 12.79 3.72 5.82
CA ILE A 27 13.74 2.61 5.85
C ILE A 27 13.72 1.88 4.51
N GLU A 28 14.90 1.71 3.93
CA GLU A 28 15.08 0.95 2.70
C GLU A 28 14.90 -0.55 2.96
N ASN A 29 14.26 -1.23 2.03
CA ASN A 29 14.05 -2.67 2.11
C ASN A 29 15.33 -3.44 1.70
N ALA A 30 15.29 -4.77 1.83
CA ALA A 30 16.43 -5.63 1.48
C ALA A 30 16.87 -5.53 0.00
N GLU A 31 16.00 -5.03 -0.86
CA GLU A 31 16.27 -4.77 -2.28
C GLU A 31 16.84 -3.36 -2.54
N GLY A 32 17.12 -2.57 -1.50
CA GLY A 32 17.64 -1.20 -1.58
C GLY A 32 16.62 -0.16 -2.03
N ALA A 33 15.32 -0.49 -2.01
CA ALA A 33 14.25 0.42 -2.40
C ALA A 33 13.55 1.01 -1.18
N ARG A 34 13.08 2.24 -1.28
CA ARG A 34 12.36 2.97 -0.22
C ARG A 34 10.87 2.60 -0.16
N THR A 35 10.36 1.97 -1.21
CA THR A 35 9.01 1.42 -1.27
C THR A 35 9.04 -0.05 -1.65
N THR A 36 8.06 -0.81 -1.21
CA THR A 36 7.92 -2.24 -1.49
C THR A 36 6.61 -2.47 -2.22
N PRO A 37 6.59 -3.16 -3.38
CA PRO A 37 5.35 -3.52 -4.05
C PRO A 37 4.41 -4.30 -3.11
N SER A 38 3.14 -3.90 -3.05
CA SER A 38 2.09 -4.58 -2.26
C SER A 38 1.60 -5.83 -3.00
N ILE A 39 2.53 -6.73 -3.30
CA ILE A 39 2.33 -7.95 -4.09
C ILE A 39 2.76 -9.15 -3.28
N VAL A 40 1.92 -10.18 -3.26
CA VAL A 40 2.21 -11.47 -2.60
C VAL A 40 2.02 -12.59 -3.61
N ALA A 41 3.00 -13.47 -3.73
CA ALA A 41 2.93 -14.61 -4.60
C ALA A 41 3.13 -15.92 -3.82
N PHE A 42 2.40 -16.95 -4.24
CA PHE A 42 2.48 -18.29 -3.70
C PHE A 42 3.01 -19.21 -4.78
N THR A 43 4.10 -19.90 -4.49
CA THR A 43 4.73 -20.83 -5.42
C THR A 43 4.21 -22.26 -5.22
N ASP A 44 4.40 -23.13 -6.19
CA ASP A 44 3.92 -24.52 -6.15
C ASP A 44 4.64 -25.36 -5.07
N ASP A 45 5.86 -24.96 -4.67
CA ASP A 45 6.65 -25.56 -3.60
C ASP A 45 6.33 -24.99 -2.20
N GLY A 46 5.33 -24.11 -2.11
CA GLY A 46 4.81 -23.59 -0.85
C GLY A 46 5.49 -22.31 -0.35
N GLU A 47 6.39 -21.73 -1.15
CA GLU A 47 7.02 -20.44 -0.83
C GLU A 47 6.04 -19.28 -0.91
N VAL A 48 6.19 -18.31 -0.02
CA VAL A 48 5.46 -17.04 -0.04
C VAL A 48 6.43 -15.90 -0.33
N LEU A 49 6.32 -15.34 -1.53
CA LEU A 49 7.12 -14.20 -1.95
C LEU A 49 6.35 -12.90 -1.71
N VAL A 50 7.03 -11.85 -1.24
CA VAL A 50 6.43 -10.54 -0.98
C VAL A 50 7.28 -9.44 -1.59
N GLY A 51 6.63 -8.46 -2.19
CA GLY A 51 7.29 -7.28 -2.76
C GLY A 51 7.91 -7.53 -4.13
N GLN A 52 9.12 -7.07 -4.33
CA GLN A 52 9.80 -7.14 -5.63
C GLN A 52 10.03 -8.58 -6.13
N PRO A 53 10.38 -9.57 -5.28
CA PRO A 53 10.44 -10.97 -5.70
C PRO A 53 9.11 -11.49 -6.26
N ALA A 54 7.98 -11.19 -5.59
CA ALA A 54 6.65 -11.53 -6.07
C ALA A 54 6.31 -10.84 -7.40
N LYS A 55 6.65 -9.55 -7.55
CA LYS A 55 6.43 -8.81 -8.79
C LYS A 55 7.20 -9.41 -9.96
N ARG A 56 8.46 -9.82 -9.75
CA ARG A 56 9.30 -10.38 -10.82
C ARG A 56 8.76 -11.68 -11.40
N GLN A 57 8.12 -12.53 -10.61
CA GLN A 57 7.59 -13.82 -11.07
C GLN A 57 6.11 -13.75 -11.48
N ALA A 58 5.47 -12.60 -11.38
CA ALA A 58 4.05 -12.44 -11.68
C ALA A 58 3.67 -12.88 -13.10
N VAL A 59 4.55 -12.66 -14.07
CA VAL A 59 4.34 -13.09 -15.47
C VAL A 59 4.29 -14.62 -15.59
N THR A 60 5.12 -15.34 -14.85
CA THR A 60 5.18 -16.81 -14.92
C THR A 60 4.17 -17.52 -14.03
N ASN A 61 3.67 -16.81 -12.99
CA ASN A 61 2.71 -17.33 -12.01
C ASN A 61 1.56 -16.37 -11.75
N PRO A 62 0.83 -15.89 -12.79
CA PRO A 62 -0.17 -14.84 -12.64
C PRO A 62 -1.36 -15.23 -11.76
N LYS A 63 -1.76 -16.52 -11.76
CA LYS A 63 -2.92 -17.00 -11.01
C LYS A 63 -2.69 -17.07 -9.49
N ASN A 64 -1.45 -17.17 -9.05
CA ASN A 64 -1.08 -17.25 -7.65
C ASN A 64 -0.30 -16.01 -7.18
N THR A 65 -0.30 -14.95 -7.98
CA THR A 65 0.31 -13.65 -7.64
C THR A 65 -0.79 -12.64 -7.39
N LEU A 66 -0.91 -12.23 -6.13
CA LEU A 66 -1.98 -11.38 -5.62
C LEU A 66 -1.48 -9.93 -5.50
N TYR A 67 -2.21 -8.99 -6.07
CA TYR A 67 -1.94 -7.55 -6.03
C TYR A 67 -3.25 -6.77 -5.94
N ALA A 68 -3.19 -5.47 -5.67
CA ALA A 68 -4.35 -4.60 -5.47
C ALA A 68 -5.34 -5.09 -4.40
N ILE A 69 -4.89 -5.91 -3.45
CA ILE A 69 -5.72 -6.55 -2.41
C ILE A 69 -6.43 -5.53 -1.54
N LYS A 70 -5.85 -4.34 -1.36
CA LYS A 70 -6.48 -3.24 -0.62
C LYS A 70 -7.84 -2.82 -1.21
N ARG A 71 -8.09 -3.06 -2.50
CA ARG A 71 -9.39 -2.82 -3.14
C ARG A 71 -10.49 -3.77 -2.67
N LEU A 72 -10.11 -4.97 -2.19
CA LEU A 72 -11.03 -6.00 -1.72
C LEU A 72 -11.23 -5.98 -0.20
N ILE A 73 -10.35 -5.29 0.54
CA ILE A 73 -10.36 -5.29 2.00
C ILE A 73 -11.67 -4.71 2.54
N GLY A 74 -12.33 -5.42 3.45
CA GLY A 74 -13.60 -5.00 4.05
C GLY A 74 -14.79 -4.92 3.10
N ARG A 75 -14.71 -5.54 1.90
CA ARG A 75 -15.78 -5.52 0.88
C ARG A 75 -16.51 -6.84 0.77
N ARG A 76 -17.78 -6.75 0.39
CA ARG A 76 -18.59 -7.93 0.06
C ARG A 76 -18.40 -8.31 -1.41
N PHE A 77 -18.50 -9.63 -1.66
CA PHE A 77 -18.30 -10.19 -3.01
C PHE A 77 -19.25 -9.59 -4.06
N ASP A 78 -20.50 -9.32 -3.68
CA ASP A 78 -21.56 -8.81 -4.56
C ASP A 78 -21.54 -7.30 -4.78
N GLU A 79 -20.59 -6.56 -4.19
CA GLU A 79 -20.39 -5.15 -4.46
C GLU A 79 -19.95 -4.94 -5.93
N LYS A 80 -20.46 -3.87 -6.57
CA LYS A 80 -20.21 -3.57 -7.99
C LYS A 80 -18.72 -3.39 -8.29
N GLU A 81 -17.98 -2.82 -7.35
CA GLU A 81 -16.55 -2.60 -7.44
C GLU A 81 -15.79 -3.93 -7.49
N VAL A 82 -16.14 -4.88 -6.63
CA VAL A 82 -15.55 -6.22 -6.62
C VAL A 82 -15.87 -6.98 -7.91
N GLN A 83 -17.11 -6.86 -8.40
CA GLN A 83 -17.52 -7.51 -9.67
C GLN A 83 -16.77 -6.95 -10.90
N LYS A 84 -16.30 -5.71 -10.85
CA LYS A 84 -15.42 -5.15 -11.88
C LYS A 84 -14.02 -5.75 -11.78
N ASP A 85 -13.45 -5.82 -10.57
CA ASP A 85 -12.10 -6.34 -10.34
C ASP A 85 -11.95 -7.81 -10.75
N ILE A 86 -13.00 -8.64 -10.62
CA ILE A 86 -13.00 -10.05 -11.09
C ILE A 86 -12.56 -10.18 -12.55
N ASN A 87 -12.88 -9.20 -13.39
CA ASN A 87 -12.53 -9.22 -14.81
C ASN A 87 -11.17 -8.56 -15.12
N LEU A 88 -10.55 -7.91 -14.13
CA LEU A 88 -9.31 -7.14 -14.31
C LEU A 88 -8.08 -7.87 -13.78
N VAL A 89 -8.26 -8.89 -12.95
CA VAL A 89 -7.15 -9.62 -12.32
C VAL A 89 -7.05 -11.05 -12.82
N PRO A 90 -5.83 -11.63 -12.94
CA PRO A 90 -5.64 -13.01 -13.39
C PRO A 90 -5.90 -14.07 -12.31
N TYR A 91 -5.88 -13.68 -11.03
CA TYR A 91 -6.18 -14.56 -9.90
C TYR A 91 -7.68 -14.60 -9.61
N LYS A 92 -8.12 -15.59 -8.85
CA LYS A 92 -9.54 -15.74 -8.56
C LYS A 92 -9.95 -14.90 -7.35
N ILE A 93 -11.05 -14.14 -7.51
CA ILE A 93 -11.80 -13.54 -6.41
C ILE A 93 -13.03 -14.44 -6.17
N VAL A 94 -13.22 -14.86 -4.93
CA VAL A 94 -14.23 -15.84 -4.56
C VAL A 94 -15.15 -15.32 -3.45
N LYS A 95 -16.37 -15.81 -3.38
CA LYS A 95 -17.28 -15.49 -2.30
C LYS A 95 -16.96 -16.37 -1.08
N ALA A 96 -16.73 -15.74 0.07
CA ALA A 96 -16.61 -16.43 1.34
C ALA A 96 -17.99 -16.83 1.90
N ASP A 97 -18.03 -17.72 2.89
CA ASP A 97 -19.29 -18.21 3.50
C ASP A 97 -20.07 -17.07 4.18
N ASN A 98 -19.40 -16.08 4.71
CA ASN A 98 -20.00 -14.86 5.26
C ASN A 98 -20.43 -13.84 4.19
N GLY A 99 -20.14 -14.09 2.91
CA GLY A 99 -20.48 -13.24 1.77
C GLY A 99 -19.42 -12.19 1.40
N ASP A 100 -18.27 -12.17 2.05
CA ASP A 100 -17.18 -11.24 1.75
C ASP A 100 -16.40 -11.67 0.50
N ALA A 101 -15.66 -10.71 -0.06
CA ALA A 101 -14.75 -10.96 -1.16
C ALA A 101 -13.44 -11.54 -0.63
N TRP A 102 -13.16 -12.78 -0.95
CA TRP A 102 -11.88 -13.45 -0.66
C TRP A 102 -11.14 -13.73 -1.96
N VAL A 103 -9.88 -14.14 -1.86
CA VAL A 103 -9.04 -14.53 -3.00
C VAL A 103 -8.64 -16.00 -2.89
N GLU A 104 -8.31 -16.62 -4.02
CA GLU A 104 -7.85 -17.99 -4.07
C GLU A 104 -6.50 -18.05 -4.80
N ALA A 105 -5.49 -18.64 -4.16
CA ALA A 105 -4.21 -19.00 -4.74
C ALA A 105 -3.76 -20.36 -4.20
N VAL A 106 -3.08 -21.18 -5.03
CA VAL A 106 -2.63 -22.55 -4.71
C VAL A 106 -3.73 -23.37 -3.99
N ASP A 107 -4.96 -23.30 -4.52
CA ASP A 107 -6.16 -23.97 -4.00
C ASP A 107 -6.54 -23.61 -2.55
N LYS A 108 -6.00 -22.52 -2.01
CA LYS A 108 -6.36 -21.97 -0.70
C LYS A 108 -7.14 -20.67 -0.85
N LYS A 109 -8.26 -20.58 -0.12
CA LYS A 109 -9.03 -19.35 0.01
C LYS A 109 -8.44 -18.52 1.14
N MET A 110 -8.21 -17.25 0.89
CA MET A 110 -7.61 -16.31 1.84
C MET A 110 -8.42 -15.02 1.91
N ALA A 111 -8.57 -14.49 3.12
CA ALA A 111 -9.16 -13.18 3.32
C ALA A 111 -8.16 -12.07 2.92
N PRO A 112 -8.62 -10.93 2.38
CA PRO A 112 -7.75 -9.79 2.08
C PRO A 112 -6.87 -9.33 3.24
N PRO A 113 -7.33 -9.30 4.51
CA PRO A 113 -6.47 -8.99 5.65
C PRO A 113 -5.29 -9.96 5.83
N GLU A 114 -5.48 -11.26 5.56
CA GLU A 114 -4.43 -12.27 5.65
C GLU A 114 -3.33 -12.01 4.61
N VAL A 115 -3.72 -11.68 3.38
CA VAL A 115 -2.76 -11.32 2.32
C VAL A 115 -2.05 -10.01 2.64
N SER A 116 -2.78 -8.99 3.10
CA SER A 116 -2.22 -7.71 3.52
C SER A 116 -1.23 -7.87 4.69
N ALA A 117 -1.50 -8.80 5.61
CA ALA A 117 -0.59 -9.12 6.71
C ALA A 117 0.79 -9.58 6.21
N ARG A 118 0.89 -10.29 5.08
CA ARG A 118 2.19 -10.68 4.51
C ARG A 118 3.02 -9.45 4.11
N VAL A 119 2.37 -8.42 3.56
CA VAL A 119 3.03 -7.15 3.24
C VAL A 119 3.50 -6.46 4.54
N LEU A 120 2.62 -6.40 5.55
CA LEU A 120 2.96 -5.80 6.85
C LEU A 120 4.12 -6.54 7.56
N MET A 121 4.18 -7.88 7.47
CA MET A 121 5.31 -8.67 7.96
C MET A 121 6.62 -8.28 7.27
N LYS A 122 6.60 -8.04 5.95
CA LYS A 122 7.77 -7.55 5.20
C LYS A 122 8.18 -6.16 5.68
N MET A 123 7.23 -5.24 5.93
CA MET A 123 7.52 -3.91 6.46
C MET A 123 8.14 -3.98 7.86
N LYS A 124 7.54 -4.79 8.74
CA LYS A 124 8.07 -5.06 10.09
C LYS A 124 9.50 -5.59 10.02
N LYS A 125 9.73 -6.63 9.20
CA LYS A 125 11.06 -7.22 9.04
C LYS A 125 12.08 -6.22 8.51
N THR A 126 11.71 -5.38 7.56
CA THR A 126 12.59 -4.32 7.02
C THR A 126 13.13 -3.43 8.15
N VAL A 127 12.29 -3.03 9.10
CA VAL A 127 12.72 -2.20 10.23
C VAL A 127 13.50 -3.03 11.26
N GLU A 128 13.09 -4.27 11.54
CA GLU A 128 13.80 -5.16 12.46
C GLU A 128 15.24 -5.44 11.98
N ASP A 129 15.42 -5.67 10.67
CA ASP A 129 16.74 -5.88 10.05
C ASP A 129 17.59 -4.61 10.13
N PHE A 130 17.00 -3.43 9.95
CA PHE A 130 17.70 -2.16 10.05
C PHE A 130 18.13 -1.83 11.50
N LEU A 131 17.25 -2.06 12.47
CA LEU A 131 17.50 -1.70 13.87
C LEU A 131 18.23 -2.79 14.67
N GLY A 132 18.18 -4.05 14.22
CA GLY A 132 18.67 -5.21 14.95
C GLY A 132 17.83 -5.57 16.18
N GLU A 133 16.59 -5.09 16.27
CA GLU A 133 15.67 -5.34 17.39
C GLU A 133 14.26 -5.69 16.90
N LYS A 134 13.49 -6.40 17.74
CA LYS A 134 12.11 -6.78 17.42
C LYS A 134 11.17 -5.59 17.52
N ILE A 135 10.24 -5.50 16.57
CA ILE A 135 9.18 -4.51 16.51
C ILE A 135 7.83 -5.16 16.81
N SER A 136 7.08 -4.56 17.69
CA SER A 136 5.74 -5.06 18.08
C SER A 136 4.62 -4.03 17.90
N GLU A 137 4.93 -2.75 17.65
CA GLU A 137 3.95 -1.67 17.67
C GLU A 137 4.02 -0.87 16.36
N ALA A 138 2.85 -0.49 15.83
CA ALA A 138 2.76 0.26 14.58
C ALA A 138 1.60 1.27 14.57
N VAL A 139 1.79 2.34 13.77
CA VAL A 139 0.73 3.16 13.21
C VAL A 139 0.59 2.76 11.75
N ILE A 140 -0.63 2.42 11.31
CA ILE A 140 -0.91 1.98 9.94
C ILE A 140 -1.86 2.98 9.28
N THR A 141 -1.63 3.32 8.03
CA THR A 141 -2.45 4.28 7.31
C THR A 141 -3.57 3.62 6.52
N VAL A 142 -4.65 4.38 6.33
CA VAL A 142 -5.78 4.01 5.49
C VAL A 142 -6.24 5.23 4.69
N PRO A 143 -6.87 5.04 3.52
CA PRO A 143 -7.55 6.12 2.83
C PRO A 143 -8.56 6.83 3.75
N ALA A 144 -8.67 8.14 3.63
CA ALA A 144 -9.55 8.91 4.50
C ALA A 144 -11.02 8.49 4.34
N TYR A 145 -11.41 8.13 3.12
CA TYR A 145 -12.78 7.73 2.78
C TYR A 145 -13.10 6.23 3.01
N PHE A 146 -12.20 5.49 3.70
CA PHE A 146 -12.47 4.12 4.13
C PHE A 146 -13.61 4.09 5.15
N ASN A 147 -14.55 3.15 4.95
CA ASN A 147 -15.59 2.86 5.92
C ASN A 147 -15.04 2.06 7.11
N ASP A 148 -15.86 1.88 8.15
CA ASP A 148 -15.45 1.18 9.36
C ASP A 148 -15.02 -0.27 9.08
N SER A 149 -15.71 -1.02 8.23
CA SER A 149 -15.33 -2.40 7.87
C SER A 149 -13.91 -2.48 7.27
N GLN A 150 -13.53 -1.53 6.42
CA GLN A 150 -12.22 -1.48 5.80
C GLN A 150 -11.13 -1.11 6.82
N ARG A 151 -11.43 -0.21 7.76
CA ARG A 151 -10.52 0.17 8.87
C ARG A 151 -10.26 -1.01 9.80
N GLN A 152 -11.30 -1.72 10.22
CA GLN A 152 -11.20 -2.89 11.08
C GLN A 152 -10.44 -4.04 10.39
N ALA A 153 -10.68 -4.26 9.10
CA ALA A 153 -9.95 -5.25 8.33
C ALA A 153 -8.45 -4.92 8.22
N THR A 154 -8.10 -3.63 8.19
CA THR A 154 -6.69 -3.18 8.23
C THR A 154 -6.06 -3.41 9.62
N ILE A 155 -6.80 -3.15 10.71
CA ILE A 155 -6.37 -3.49 12.08
C ILE A 155 -6.13 -5.00 12.21
N ALA A 156 -7.06 -5.82 11.69
CA ALA A 156 -6.93 -7.27 11.69
C ALA A 156 -5.67 -7.73 10.94
N ALA A 157 -5.37 -7.13 9.78
CA ALA A 157 -4.14 -7.41 9.03
C ALA A 157 -2.88 -7.10 9.87
N GLY A 158 -2.85 -5.97 10.59
CA GLY A 158 -1.77 -5.62 11.52
C GLY A 158 -1.58 -6.66 12.62
N ARG A 159 -2.68 -7.08 13.25
CA ARG A 159 -2.67 -8.12 14.31
C ARG A 159 -2.18 -9.47 13.79
N ILE A 160 -2.61 -9.90 12.60
CA ILE A 160 -2.14 -11.13 11.93
C ILE A 160 -0.63 -11.03 11.64
N ALA A 161 -0.13 -9.83 11.31
CA ALA A 161 1.31 -9.58 11.14
C ALA A 161 2.11 -9.54 12.45
N GLY A 162 1.46 -9.75 13.61
CA GLY A 162 2.11 -9.68 14.93
C GLY A 162 2.47 -8.25 15.32
N LEU A 163 1.65 -7.27 14.91
CA LEU A 163 1.77 -5.86 15.27
C LEU A 163 0.59 -5.44 16.16
N ASP A 164 0.90 -4.80 17.29
CA ASP A 164 -0.07 -4.04 18.06
C ASP A 164 -0.31 -2.70 17.36
N VAL A 165 -1.46 -2.56 16.72
CA VAL A 165 -1.82 -1.35 15.96
C VAL A 165 -2.27 -0.28 16.94
N LYS A 166 -1.35 0.64 17.26
CA LYS A 166 -1.60 1.73 18.21
C LYS A 166 -2.59 2.75 17.67
N ARG A 167 -2.56 2.98 16.35
CA ARG A 167 -3.47 3.90 15.68
C ARG A 167 -3.62 3.54 14.21
N ILE A 168 -4.83 3.71 13.71
CA ILE A 168 -5.11 3.87 12.27
C ILE A 168 -5.21 5.38 11.99
N ILE A 169 -4.41 5.87 11.04
CA ILE A 169 -4.40 7.28 10.64
C ILE A 169 -4.77 7.41 9.15
N ASN A 170 -5.50 8.44 8.79
CA ASN A 170 -5.84 8.72 7.40
C ASN A 170 -4.60 9.15 6.60
N GLU A 171 -4.44 8.64 5.39
CA GLU A 171 -3.29 8.91 4.50
C GLU A 171 -3.07 10.40 4.27
N PRO A 172 -4.08 11.22 3.89
CA PRO A 172 -3.88 12.66 3.71
C PRO A 172 -3.54 13.39 5.02
N THR A 173 -4.06 12.91 6.15
CA THR A 173 -3.73 13.47 7.47
C THR A 173 -2.27 13.19 7.84
N ALA A 174 -1.80 11.97 7.60
CA ALA A 174 -0.39 11.62 7.79
C ALA A 174 0.52 12.47 6.89
N ALA A 175 0.17 12.65 5.63
CA ALA A 175 0.93 13.49 4.71
C ALA A 175 1.00 14.96 5.18
N ALA A 176 -0.09 15.49 5.74
CA ALA A 176 -0.10 16.85 6.31
C ALA A 176 0.82 16.97 7.53
N LEU A 177 0.90 15.96 8.39
CA LEU A 177 1.86 15.93 9.50
C LEU A 177 3.31 15.99 9.01
N ALA A 178 3.66 15.18 8.00
CA ALA A 178 4.99 15.20 7.41
C ALA A 178 5.33 16.56 6.81
N TYR A 179 4.37 17.17 6.11
CA TYR A 179 4.53 18.50 5.56
C TYR A 179 4.72 19.58 6.64
N GLY A 180 3.94 19.53 7.73
CA GLY A 180 3.97 20.53 8.79
C GLY A 180 5.28 20.54 9.57
N MET A 181 5.88 19.38 9.83
CA MET A 181 7.15 19.29 10.54
C MET A 181 8.32 20.00 9.83
N ASP A 182 8.35 19.98 8.51
CA ASP A 182 9.42 20.63 7.76
C ASP A 182 9.32 22.16 7.72
N ARG A 183 8.15 22.73 8.05
CA ARG A 183 7.90 24.16 7.84
C ARG A 183 7.74 24.98 9.11
N GLY A 184 7.74 24.33 10.26
CA GLY A 184 7.44 24.99 11.53
C GLY A 184 5.98 25.42 11.65
N ALA A 185 5.60 25.83 12.85
CA ALA A 185 4.23 26.19 13.19
C ALA A 185 3.75 27.43 12.39
N ARG A 186 2.84 27.20 11.44
CA ARG A 186 2.27 28.23 10.57
C ARG A 186 0.78 27.99 10.39
N ASP A 187 -0.01 29.01 10.63
CA ASP A 187 -1.45 28.97 10.36
C ASP A 187 -1.68 28.87 8.85
N ALA A 188 -2.31 27.82 8.41
CA ALA A 188 -2.59 27.60 7.01
C ALA A 188 -3.80 26.67 6.79
N LYS A 189 -4.49 26.86 5.67
CA LYS A 189 -5.47 25.90 5.14
C LYS A 189 -4.86 25.17 3.99
N ILE A 190 -4.80 23.85 4.09
CA ILE A 190 -4.09 22.97 3.19
C ILE A 190 -5.08 22.04 2.52
N ALA A 191 -4.97 21.87 1.21
CA ALA A 191 -5.65 20.80 0.49
C ALA A 191 -4.66 19.66 0.23
N VAL A 192 -4.94 18.48 0.75
CA VAL A 192 -4.16 17.27 0.46
C VAL A 192 -4.92 16.47 -0.58
N TYR A 193 -4.36 16.42 -1.79
CA TYR A 193 -4.89 15.69 -2.94
C TYR A 193 -4.10 14.40 -3.08
N ASP A 194 -4.70 13.29 -2.67
CA ASP A 194 -4.08 11.97 -2.67
C ASP A 194 -4.67 11.08 -3.78
N LEU A 195 -3.90 10.85 -4.84
CA LEU A 195 -4.26 9.93 -5.91
C LEU A 195 -3.23 8.80 -5.95
N GLY A 196 -3.57 7.73 -5.28
CA GLY A 196 -2.75 6.52 -5.16
C GLY A 196 -2.98 5.52 -6.29
N GLY A 197 -2.63 4.26 -6.02
CA GLY A 197 -2.82 3.16 -6.97
C GLY A 197 -4.27 2.71 -7.11
N GLY A 198 -5.08 2.81 -6.05
CA GLY A 198 -6.44 2.27 -6.01
C GLY A 198 -7.52 3.20 -5.51
N THR A 199 -7.15 4.29 -4.83
CA THR A 199 -8.07 5.23 -4.18
C THR A 199 -7.70 6.66 -4.51
N PHE A 200 -8.70 7.53 -4.46
CA PHE A 200 -8.56 8.97 -4.49
C PHE A 200 -9.16 9.57 -3.23
N ASP A 201 -8.40 10.41 -2.53
CA ASP A 201 -8.87 11.17 -1.38
C ASP A 201 -8.50 12.65 -1.52
N ILE A 202 -9.38 13.51 -1.03
CA ILE A 202 -9.15 14.93 -0.85
C ILE A 202 -9.51 15.31 0.58
N SER A 203 -8.57 15.91 1.32
CA SER A 203 -8.82 16.42 2.65
C SER A 203 -8.45 17.90 2.74
N ILE A 204 -9.32 18.67 3.36
CA ILE A 204 -9.08 20.07 3.70
C ILE A 204 -8.70 20.13 5.17
N ILE A 205 -7.50 20.61 5.43
CA ILE A 205 -6.89 20.57 6.77
C ILE A 205 -6.49 21.99 7.15
N GLU A 206 -6.83 22.40 8.36
CA GLU A 206 -6.36 23.64 8.97
C GLU A 206 -5.21 23.33 9.93
N THR A 207 -4.14 24.08 9.81
CA THR A 207 -3.02 24.05 10.76
C THR A 207 -3.01 25.35 11.54
N VAL A 208 -2.93 25.24 12.87
CA VAL A 208 -2.91 26.40 13.77
C VAL A 208 -1.80 26.20 14.79
N ASN A 209 -1.09 27.27 15.12
CA ASN A 209 -0.15 27.28 16.23
C ASN A 209 -0.79 27.89 17.47
N LEU A 210 -0.97 27.07 18.51
CA LEU A 210 -1.50 27.50 19.80
C LEU A 210 -0.41 27.36 20.87
N ASP A 211 0.15 28.48 21.30
CA ASP A 211 1.15 28.54 22.39
C ASP A 211 2.37 27.63 22.21
N GLY A 212 2.77 27.36 20.96
CA GLY A 212 3.89 26.49 20.62
C GLY A 212 3.49 25.06 20.28
N GLU A 213 2.25 24.66 20.49
CA GLU A 213 1.68 23.39 20.05
C GLU A 213 1.08 23.56 18.65
N GLN A 214 1.48 22.69 17.71
CA GLN A 214 0.94 22.69 16.36
C GLN A 214 -0.28 21.77 16.28
N GLN A 215 -1.43 22.36 16.03
CA GLN A 215 -2.68 21.64 15.84
C GLN A 215 -2.94 21.43 14.36
N PHE A 216 -3.31 20.21 14.00
CA PHE A 216 -3.83 19.81 12.69
C PHE A 216 -5.29 19.42 12.85
N GLU A 217 -6.17 20.13 12.20
CA GLU A 217 -7.60 19.86 12.24
C GLU A 217 -8.11 19.58 10.83
N VAL A 218 -8.65 18.38 10.60
CA VAL A 218 -9.33 18.04 9.36
C VAL A 218 -10.69 18.72 9.36
N LEU A 219 -10.92 19.65 8.44
CA LEU A 219 -12.20 20.34 8.29
C LEU A 219 -13.21 19.53 7.50
N SER A 220 -12.73 18.83 6.49
CA SER A 220 -13.55 17.92 5.67
C SER A 220 -12.70 16.94 4.92
N THR A 221 -13.30 15.80 4.57
CA THR A 221 -12.72 14.81 3.67
C THR A 221 -13.77 14.28 2.71
N ASN A 222 -13.33 13.90 1.51
CA ASN A 222 -14.15 13.27 0.49
C ASN A 222 -13.26 12.39 -0.39
N GLY A 223 -13.82 11.51 -1.23
CA GLY A 223 -12.99 10.66 -2.07
C GLY A 223 -13.77 9.65 -2.90
N ASP A 224 -13.00 8.82 -3.58
CA ASP A 224 -13.48 7.68 -4.37
C ASP A 224 -12.60 6.46 -4.05
N THR A 225 -13.17 5.48 -3.36
CA THR A 225 -12.44 4.27 -2.93
C THR A 225 -12.21 3.28 -4.07
N PHE A 226 -12.56 3.66 -5.31
CA PHE A 226 -12.36 2.87 -6.52
C PHE A 226 -11.93 3.76 -7.69
N LEU A 227 -10.90 4.58 -7.48
CA LEU A 227 -10.28 5.43 -8.47
C LEU A 227 -8.79 5.60 -8.16
N GLY A 228 -7.92 5.10 -9.02
CA GLY A 228 -6.47 5.20 -8.81
C GLY A 228 -5.68 4.73 -10.03
N GLY A 229 -4.37 4.63 -9.88
CA GLY A 229 -3.42 4.28 -10.95
C GLY A 229 -3.73 2.95 -11.66
N GLU A 230 -4.33 1.97 -10.96
CA GLU A 230 -4.78 0.71 -11.54
C GLU A 230 -5.86 0.92 -12.61
N ASP A 231 -6.74 1.92 -12.45
CA ASP A 231 -7.77 2.25 -13.44
C ASP A 231 -7.16 2.94 -14.67
N PHE A 232 -6.08 3.71 -14.46
CA PHE A 232 -5.30 4.29 -15.55
C PHE A 232 -4.60 3.20 -16.37
N ASP A 233 -3.99 2.22 -15.69
CA ASP A 233 -3.36 1.06 -16.33
C ASP A 233 -4.40 0.25 -17.11
N ALA A 234 -5.60 0.03 -16.56
CA ALA A 234 -6.67 -0.68 -17.23
C ALA A 234 -7.07 0.00 -18.56
N ARG A 235 -7.15 1.34 -18.61
CA ARG A 235 -7.41 2.08 -19.85
C ARG A 235 -6.31 1.88 -20.90
N ILE A 236 -5.05 1.79 -20.46
CA ILE A 236 -3.93 1.49 -21.37
C ILE A 236 -4.04 0.05 -21.87
N ILE A 237 -4.31 -0.91 -20.99
CA ILE A 237 -4.48 -2.32 -21.35
C ILE A 237 -5.60 -2.48 -22.38
N ASP A 238 -6.76 -1.87 -22.14
CA ASP A 238 -7.90 -1.91 -23.07
C ASP A 238 -7.51 -1.38 -24.45
N TYR A 239 -6.76 -0.28 -24.48
CA TYR A 239 -6.23 0.28 -25.71
C TYR A 239 -5.28 -0.68 -26.44
N LEU A 240 -4.33 -1.28 -25.73
CA LEU A 240 -3.36 -2.22 -26.30
C LEU A 240 -4.05 -3.48 -26.83
N VAL A 241 -5.02 -4.03 -26.09
CA VAL A 241 -5.83 -5.19 -26.52
C VAL A 241 -6.61 -4.85 -27.79
N ALA A 242 -7.25 -3.68 -27.84
CA ALA A 242 -8.02 -3.25 -29.01
C ALA A 242 -7.15 -3.06 -30.26
N GLU A 243 -5.99 -2.40 -30.14
CA GLU A 243 -5.05 -2.22 -31.26
C GLU A 243 -4.48 -3.56 -31.72
N PHE A 244 -4.07 -4.43 -30.81
CA PHE A 244 -3.56 -5.75 -31.17
C PHE A 244 -4.62 -6.61 -31.87
N LYS A 245 -5.86 -6.58 -31.39
CA LYS A 245 -6.99 -7.28 -32.03
C LYS A 245 -7.29 -6.75 -33.42
N LYS A 246 -7.15 -5.45 -33.63
CA LYS A 246 -7.33 -4.81 -34.95
C LYS A 246 -6.26 -5.28 -35.94
N ASP A 247 -5.01 -5.43 -35.51
CA ASP A 247 -3.88 -5.80 -36.35
C ASP A 247 -3.78 -7.31 -36.59
N SER A 248 -4.01 -8.12 -35.55
CA SER A 248 -3.80 -9.59 -35.57
C SER A 248 -5.10 -10.40 -35.64
N GLY A 249 -6.25 -9.81 -35.34
CA GLY A 249 -7.52 -10.52 -35.16
C GLY A 249 -7.63 -11.30 -33.83
N ILE A 250 -6.60 -11.30 -32.98
CA ILE A 250 -6.55 -12.07 -31.75
C ILE A 250 -6.93 -11.19 -30.55
N ASP A 251 -7.78 -11.73 -29.68
CA ASP A 251 -8.21 -11.06 -28.45
C ASP A 251 -7.36 -11.53 -27.26
N LEU A 252 -6.43 -10.68 -26.80
CA LEU A 252 -5.55 -10.96 -25.68
C LEU A 252 -6.24 -10.94 -24.32
N SER A 253 -7.46 -10.42 -24.20
CA SER A 253 -8.20 -10.32 -22.93
C SER A 253 -8.53 -11.68 -22.30
N LYS A 254 -8.43 -12.76 -23.07
CA LYS A 254 -8.70 -14.14 -22.63
C LYS A 254 -7.46 -14.92 -22.22
N ASP A 255 -6.28 -14.36 -22.41
CA ASP A 255 -5.00 -14.96 -22.08
C ASP A 255 -4.41 -14.28 -20.84
N SER A 256 -4.45 -14.99 -19.70
CA SER A 256 -3.98 -14.47 -18.41
C SER A 256 -2.48 -14.12 -18.40
N LEU A 257 -1.66 -14.86 -19.17
CA LEU A 257 -0.24 -14.59 -19.29
C LEU A 257 -0.01 -13.31 -20.12
N ALA A 258 -0.73 -13.15 -21.22
CA ALA A 258 -0.67 -11.95 -22.03
C ALA A 258 -1.17 -10.72 -21.24
N LEU A 259 -2.28 -10.86 -20.50
CA LEU A 259 -2.81 -9.78 -19.65
C LEU A 259 -1.81 -9.32 -18.60
N GLN A 260 -1.09 -10.26 -17.94
CA GLN A 260 -0.08 -9.89 -16.93
C GLN A 260 1.08 -9.11 -17.58
N ARG A 261 1.54 -9.53 -18.76
CA ARG A 261 2.58 -8.83 -19.51
C ARG A 261 2.11 -7.46 -19.99
N LEU A 262 0.85 -7.35 -20.42
CA LEU A 262 0.23 -6.07 -20.78
C LEU A 262 0.14 -5.13 -19.59
N LYS A 263 -0.22 -5.64 -18.40
CA LYS A 263 -0.28 -4.86 -17.16
C LYS A 263 1.07 -4.25 -16.81
N GLU A 264 2.12 -5.05 -16.79
CA GLU A 264 3.47 -4.56 -16.50
C GLU A 264 3.94 -3.51 -17.53
N ALA A 265 3.65 -3.75 -18.80
CA ALA A 265 4.00 -2.83 -19.88
C ALA A 265 3.19 -1.53 -19.80
N ALA A 266 1.91 -1.60 -19.43
CA ALA A 266 1.03 -0.45 -19.25
C ALA A 266 1.49 0.43 -18.08
N GLU A 267 1.75 -0.17 -16.91
CA GLU A 267 2.30 0.54 -15.74
C GLU A 267 3.63 1.22 -16.08
N LYS A 268 4.55 0.49 -16.72
CA LYS A 268 5.83 1.03 -17.16
C LYS A 268 5.67 2.20 -18.11
N ALA A 269 4.84 2.05 -19.13
CA ALA A 269 4.57 3.11 -20.11
C ALA A 269 3.95 4.35 -19.46
N LYS A 270 3.01 4.18 -18.52
CA LYS A 270 2.41 5.27 -17.73
C LYS A 270 3.46 6.04 -16.95
N ILE A 271 4.38 5.34 -16.29
CA ILE A 271 5.48 5.95 -15.52
C ILE A 271 6.43 6.70 -16.45
N GLU A 272 6.87 6.09 -17.55
CA GLU A 272 7.78 6.71 -18.51
C GLU A 272 7.16 7.97 -19.17
N LEU A 273 5.87 7.95 -19.49
CA LEU A 273 5.16 9.09 -20.07
C LEU A 273 4.93 10.24 -19.08
N SER A 274 5.19 10.06 -17.80
CA SER A 274 5.23 11.18 -16.82
C SER A 274 6.45 12.07 -17.01
N SER A 275 7.55 11.54 -17.54
CA SER A 275 8.80 12.29 -17.81
C SER A 275 9.08 12.46 -19.31
N SER A 276 8.61 11.55 -20.18
CA SER A 276 8.87 11.53 -21.62
C SER A 276 7.62 11.87 -22.42
N GLU A 277 7.78 12.45 -23.63
CA GLU A 277 6.67 12.76 -24.53
C GLU A 277 6.11 11.52 -25.25
N GLN A 278 6.93 10.46 -25.38
CA GLN A 278 6.56 9.21 -26.02
C GLN A 278 7.34 8.05 -25.43
N THR A 279 6.76 6.85 -25.53
CA THR A 279 7.42 5.59 -25.18
C THR A 279 7.06 4.50 -26.19
N GLU A 280 7.82 3.42 -26.20
CA GLU A 280 7.58 2.24 -27.03
C GLU A 280 7.21 1.04 -26.15
N ILE A 281 6.04 0.47 -26.39
CA ILE A 281 5.56 -0.75 -25.73
C ILE A 281 5.87 -1.91 -26.65
N ASN A 282 6.91 -2.67 -26.32
CA ASN A 282 7.38 -3.81 -27.11
C ASN A 282 7.26 -5.10 -26.29
N LEU A 283 6.35 -5.97 -26.71
CA LEU A 283 6.10 -7.27 -26.09
C LEU A 283 6.28 -8.38 -27.15
N PRO A 284 7.51 -8.87 -27.34
CA PRO A 284 7.78 -9.97 -28.26
C PRO A 284 7.12 -11.24 -27.74
N TYR A 285 6.64 -12.08 -28.66
CA TYR A 285 6.02 -13.38 -28.35
C TYR A 285 4.85 -13.24 -27.36
N ILE A 286 3.98 -12.25 -27.56
CA ILE A 286 2.85 -11.99 -26.64
C ILE A 286 1.83 -13.12 -26.71
N THR A 287 1.65 -13.72 -27.89
CA THR A 287 0.81 -14.90 -28.17
C THR A 287 1.28 -15.58 -29.45
N ALA A 288 0.61 -16.69 -29.84
CA ALA A 288 0.85 -17.38 -31.09
C ALA A 288 -0.46 -17.91 -31.70
N ASP A 289 -0.49 -18.01 -33.04
CA ASP A 289 -1.55 -18.67 -33.78
C ASP A 289 -0.97 -19.69 -34.79
N ALA A 290 -1.81 -20.23 -35.67
CA ALA A 290 -1.38 -21.19 -36.69
C ALA A 290 -0.30 -20.64 -37.66
N SER A 291 -0.18 -19.32 -37.78
CA SER A 291 0.85 -18.67 -38.61
C SER A 291 2.17 -18.40 -37.87
N GLY A 292 2.23 -18.72 -36.58
CA GLY A 292 3.42 -18.56 -35.74
C GLY A 292 3.27 -17.52 -34.63
N PRO A 293 4.38 -17.14 -33.99
CA PRO A 293 4.39 -16.19 -32.89
C PRO A 293 3.95 -14.78 -33.33
N LYS A 294 3.26 -14.10 -32.45
CA LYS A 294 2.81 -12.71 -32.61
C LYS A 294 3.50 -11.79 -31.62
N HIS A 295 3.77 -10.58 -32.04
CA HIS A 295 4.46 -9.56 -31.27
C HIS A 295 3.60 -8.32 -31.19
N LEU A 296 3.59 -7.65 -30.04
CA LEU A 296 2.98 -6.33 -29.90
C LEU A 296 4.10 -5.29 -29.87
N ASN A 297 4.02 -4.32 -30.77
CA ASN A 297 4.91 -3.17 -30.78
C ASN A 297 4.09 -1.92 -31.08
N ILE A 298 3.88 -1.08 -30.05
CA ILE A 298 3.06 0.13 -30.14
C ILE A 298 3.85 1.31 -29.58
N LYS A 299 3.93 2.39 -30.37
CA LYS A 299 4.40 3.68 -29.87
C LYS A 299 3.23 4.44 -29.25
N MET A 300 3.39 4.86 -28.01
CA MET A 300 2.40 5.64 -27.27
C MET A 300 2.96 7.02 -26.95
N THR A 301 2.19 8.06 -27.19
CA THR A 301 2.52 9.43 -26.79
C THR A 301 1.82 9.79 -25.47
N ARG A 302 2.38 10.78 -24.74
CA ARG A 302 1.73 11.37 -23.56
C ARG A 302 0.33 11.88 -23.90
N ALA A 303 0.16 12.58 -25.02
CA ALA A 303 -1.14 13.07 -25.48
C ALA A 303 -2.16 11.93 -25.68
N LYS A 304 -1.72 10.77 -26.19
CA LYS A 304 -2.58 9.59 -26.29
C LYS A 304 -2.98 9.07 -24.93
N LEU A 305 -2.05 8.92 -24.00
CA LEU A 305 -2.34 8.54 -22.62
C LEU A 305 -3.35 9.49 -21.99
N GLU A 306 -3.12 10.80 -22.06
CA GLU A 306 -4.02 11.81 -21.50
C GLU A 306 -5.43 11.72 -22.09
N SER A 307 -5.55 11.40 -23.39
CA SER A 307 -6.86 11.19 -24.04
C SER A 307 -7.60 9.94 -23.53
N LEU A 308 -6.87 8.89 -23.11
CA LEU A 308 -7.45 7.65 -22.58
C LEU A 308 -7.95 7.82 -21.14
N VAL A 309 -7.27 8.64 -20.33
CA VAL A 309 -7.48 8.74 -18.89
C VAL A 309 -8.09 10.06 -18.43
N GLY A 310 -8.36 11.00 -19.33
CA GLY A 310 -8.88 12.33 -19.00
C GLY A 310 -10.14 12.29 -18.16
N GLU A 311 -11.08 11.40 -18.46
CA GLU A 311 -12.31 11.19 -17.68
C GLU A 311 -12.03 10.77 -16.23
N LEU A 312 -11.01 9.94 -16.01
CA LEU A 312 -10.61 9.50 -14.66
C LEU A 312 -10.07 10.67 -13.84
N ILE A 313 -9.30 11.57 -14.48
CA ILE A 313 -8.76 12.76 -13.82
C ILE A 313 -9.91 13.74 -13.50
N GLU A 314 -10.82 13.98 -14.42
CA GLU A 314 -11.98 14.86 -14.18
C GLU A 314 -12.89 14.36 -13.05
N ARG A 315 -13.03 13.05 -12.86
CA ARG A 315 -13.79 12.46 -11.75
C ARG A 315 -13.27 12.88 -10.38
N THR A 316 -12.00 13.23 -10.24
CA THR A 316 -11.43 13.67 -8.95
C THR A 316 -11.92 15.07 -8.55
N LEU A 317 -12.39 15.88 -9.49
CA LEU A 317 -12.76 17.28 -9.23
C LEU A 317 -14.07 17.41 -8.46
N GLU A 318 -15.01 16.47 -8.63
CA GLU A 318 -16.28 16.55 -7.89
C GLU A 318 -16.10 16.32 -6.38
N PRO A 319 -15.34 15.29 -5.92
CA PRO A 319 -14.94 15.20 -4.51
C PRO A 319 -14.23 16.46 -4.00
N CYS A 320 -13.36 17.09 -4.81
CA CYS A 320 -12.69 18.33 -4.42
C CYS A 320 -13.68 19.49 -4.18
N ARG A 321 -14.67 19.66 -5.07
CA ARG A 321 -15.72 20.68 -4.89
C ARG A 321 -16.54 20.42 -3.63
N GLN A 322 -16.89 19.15 -3.41
CA GLN A 322 -17.70 18.76 -2.25
C GLN A 322 -16.93 18.97 -0.94
N ALA A 323 -15.63 18.60 -0.88
CA ALA A 323 -14.81 18.82 0.30
C ALA A 323 -14.67 20.31 0.64
N LEU A 324 -14.41 21.16 -0.35
CA LEU A 324 -14.39 22.63 -0.13
C LEU A 324 -15.72 23.16 0.38
N LYS A 325 -16.83 22.69 -0.20
CA LYS A 325 -18.18 23.08 0.23
C LYS A 325 -18.47 22.64 1.66
N ASP A 326 -18.11 21.41 2.02
CA ASP A 326 -18.33 20.86 3.36
C ASP A 326 -17.48 21.61 4.41
N ALA A 327 -16.28 22.06 4.04
CA ALA A 327 -15.42 22.92 4.87
C ALA A 327 -15.89 24.40 4.92
N GLY A 328 -16.90 24.79 4.14
CA GLY A 328 -17.33 26.18 4.04
C GLY A 328 -16.31 27.12 3.35
N LEU A 329 -15.45 26.56 2.51
CA LEU A 329 -14.33 27.24 1.87
C LEU A 329 -14.46 27.25 0.34
N SER A 330 -13.70 28.15 -0.27
CA SER A 330 -13.46 28.16 -1.72
C SER A 330 -12.01 27.81 -2.03
N ALA A 331 -11.70 27.47 -3.28
CA ALA A 331 -10.33 27.18 -3.71
C ALA A 331 -9.34 28.34 -3.42
N LYS A 332 -9.81 29.57 -3.33
CA LYS A 332 -9.00 30.77 -3.02
C LYS A 332 -8.54 30.80 -1.56
N ASP A 333 -9.30 30.19 -0.66
CA ASP A 333 -9.01 30.15 0.77
C ASP A 333 -7.92 29.14 1.12
N ILE A 334 -7.60 28.24 0.19
CA ILE A 334 -6.54 27.24 0.35
C ILE A 334 -5.18 27.92 0.19
N HIS A 335 -4.27 27.74 1.13
CA HIS A 335 -2.93 28.33 1.11
C HIS A 335 -1.95 27.46 0.33
N ASP A 336 -1.94 26.15 0.57
CA ASP A 336 -1.07 25.18 -0.08
C ASP A 336 -1.87 23.97 -0.56
N VAL A 337 -1.43 23.39 -1.68
CA VAL A 337 -1.96 22.12 -2.21
C VAL A 337 -0.83 21.11 -2.22
N ILE A 338 -1.02 20.01 -1.50
CA ILE A 338 -0.05 18.92 -1.37
C ILE A 338 -0.52 17.75 -2.23
N LEU A 339 0.37 17.25 -3.08
CA LEU A 339 0.13 16.08 -3.90
C LEU A 339 0.72 14.84 -3.24
N VAL A 340 -0.10 13.83 -3.09
CA VAL A 340 0.24 12.54 -2.47
C VAL A 340 -0.19 11.41 -3.42
N GLY A 341 0.48 10.27 -3.31
CA GLY A 341 0.25 9.12 -4.16
C GLY A 341 0.98 9.19 -5.51
N GLY A 342 1.48 8.05 -5.96
CA GLY A 342 2.34 7.96 -7.15
C GLY A 342 1.66 8.44 -8.45
N GLN A 343 0.34 8.36 -8.54
CA GLN A 343 -0.40 8.80 -9.73
C GLN A 343 -0.41 10.32 -9.90
N THR A 344 -0.17 11.10 -8.85
CA THR A 344 -0.03 12.56 -8.91
C THR A 344 1.24 13.04 -9.62
N ARG A 345 2.17 12.14 -9.91
CA ARG A 345 3.36 12.44 -10.73
C ARG A 345 3.03 12.73 -12.19
N MET A 346 1.84 12.32 -12.64
CA MET A 346 1.39 12.54 -14.02
C MET A 346 1.18 14.05 -14.28
N PRO A 347 1.82 14.62 -15.33
CA PRO A 347 1.75 16.07 -15.61
C PRO A 347 0.32 16.58 -15.76
N LYS A 348 -0.57 15.81 -16.42
CA LYS A 348 -1.97 16.20 -16.58
C LYS A 348 -2.74 16.30 -15.28
N VAL A 349 -2.47 15.43 -14.31
CA VAL A 349 -3.04 15.53 -12.96
C VAL A 349 -2.60 16.83 -12.28
N GLN A 350 -1.30 17.15 -12.33
CA GLN A 350 -0.75 18.39 -11.76
C GLN A 350 -1.36 19.64 -12.39
N GLU A 351 -1.52 19.63 -13.73
CA GLU A 351 -2.16 20.72 -14.49
C GLU A 351 -3.61 20.94 -14.06
N VAL A 352 -4.39 19.85 -13.98
CA VAL A 352 -5.82 19.92 -13.59
C VAL A 352 -5.97 20.42 -12.16
N VAL A 353 -5.16 19.92 -11.22
CA VAL A 353 -5.16 20.36 -9.82
C VAL A 353 -4.76 21.84 -9.71
N LYS A 354 -3.69 22.26 -10.42
CA LYS A 354 -3.28 23.67 -10.49
C LYS A 354 -4.41 24.57 -10.98
N ASN A 355 -5.08 24.16 -12.07
CA ASN A 355 -6.17 24.94 -12.65
C ASN A 355 -7.38 25.03 -11.70
N PHE A 356 -7.69 23.94 -10.98
CA PHE A 356 -8.81 23.88 -10.04
C PHE A 356 -8.58 24.77 -8.81
N PHE A 357 -7.41 24.69 -8.16
CA PHE A 357 -7.09 25.47 -6.97
C PHE A 357 -6.51 26.85 -7.29
N GLY A 358 -6.17 27.13 -8.56
CA GLY A 358 -5.54 28.39 -8.98
C GLY A 358 -4.12 28.60 -8.42
N LYS A 359 -3.45 27.53 -7.99
CA LYS A 359 -2.13 27.55 -7.35
C LYS A 359 -1.28 26.38 -7.84
N GLU A 360 0.02 26.59 -7.87
CA GLU A 360 0.99 25.50 -8.14
C GLU A 360 1.00 24.54 -6.96
N PRO A 361 0.75 23.25 -7.19
CA PRO A 361 0.89 22.24 -6.14
C PRO A 361 2.33 22.16 -5.64
N ARG A 362 2.48 21.82 -4.36
CA ARG A 362 3.80 21.63 -3.73
C ARG A 362 4.51 20.43 -4.31
N LYS A 363 5.84 20.58 -4.56
CA LYS A 363 6.71 19.54 -5.12
C LYS A 363 7.87 19.15 -4.19
N ASP A 364 7.96 19.78 -3.05
CA ASP A 364 8.98 19.56 -2.02
C ASP A 364 8.67 18.36 -1.10
N VAL A 365 7.50 17.78 -1.21
CA VAL A 365 7.11 16.55 -0.52
C VAL A 365 7.19 15.38 -1.49
N ASN A 366 7.88 14.30 -1.10
CA ASN A 366 7.88 13.08 -1.92
C ASN A 366 6.52 12.38 -1.79
N PRO A 367 5.72 12.30 -2.85
CA PRO A 367 4.37 11.77 -2.80
C PRO A 367 4.29 10.28 -2.45
N ASP A 368 5.39 9.53 -2.56
CA ASP A 368 5.45 8.10 -2.25
C ASP A 368 5.89 7.83 -0.79
N GLU A 369 6.36 8.85 -0.07
CA GLU A 369 6.96 8.71 1.26
C GLU A 369 6.23 9.51 2.34
N ALA A 370 5.57 10.60 1.96
CA ALA A 370 4.96 11.55 2.88
C ALA A 370 4.01 10.88 3.89
N VAL A 371 3.24 9.91 3.43
CA VAL A 371 2.26 9.17 4.24
C VAL A 371 2.96 8.33 5.32
N ALA A 372 3.99 7.57 4.94
CA ALA A 372 4.75 6.77 5.89
C ALA A 372 5.49 7.64 6.92
N LEU A 373 6.10 8.76 6.47
CA LEU A 373 6.76 9.72 7.36
C LEU A 373 5.77 10.30 8.39
N GLY A 374 4.58 10.69 7.96
CA GLY A 374 3.53 11.18 8.85
C GLY A 374 3.03 10.12 9.84
N ALA A 375 2.93 8.87 9.39
CA ALA A 375 2.59 7.75 10.28
C ALA A 375 3.66 7.54 11.37
N ALA A 376 4.96 7.68 11.03
CA ALA A 376 6.03 7.61 12.02
C ALA A 376 5.99 8.77 13.01
N ILE A 377 5.71 10.00 12.53
CA ILE A 377 5.51 11.18 13.41
C ILE A 377 4.39 10.89 14.41
N GLN A 378 3.25 10.35 13.94
CA GLN A 378 2.16 9.96 14.82
C GLN A 378 2.58 8.87 15.82
N GLY A 379 3.41 7.92 15.39
CA GLY A 379 4.03 6.93 16.28
C GLY A 379 4.88 7.60 17.36
N GLY A 380 5.69 8.59 16.98
CA GLY A 380 6.49 9.41 17.91
C GLY A 380 5.64 10.20 18.90
N VAL A 381 4.50 10.75 18.47
CA VAL A 381 3.54 11.42 19.38
C VAL A 381 2.98 10.44 20.41
N ILE A 382 2.55 9.25 19.97
CA ILE A 382 2.02 8.21 20.87
C ILE A 382 3.11 7.69 21.83
N GLY A 383 4.34 7.52 21.34
CA GLY A 383 5.50 7.09 22.14
C GLY A 383 6.05 8.16 23.07
N GLY A 384 5.64 9.43 22.90
CA GLY A 384 6.13 10.58 23.67
C GLY A 384 7.48 11.13 23.21
N ASP A 385 7.97 10.68 22.07
CA ASP A 385 9.22 11.17 21.43
C ASP A 385 8.98 12.52 20.73
N VAL A 386 7.79 12.73 20.18
CA VAL A 386 7.35 13.98 19.59
C VAL A 386 6.33 14.62 20.51
N LYS A 387 6.57 15.86 20.89
CA LYS A 387 5.67 16.69 21.71
C LYS A 387 5.15 17.83 20.86
N ASP A 388 4.13 18.50 21.37
CA ASP A 388 3.61 19.73 20.79
C ASP A 388 2.93 19.54 19.41
N ILE A 389 2.36 18.34 19.16
CA ILE A 389 1.49 18.08 18.00
C ILE A 389 0.16 17.51 18.48
N LEU A 390 -0.93 18.16 18.10
CA LEU A 390 -2.31 17.68 18.28
C LEU A 390 -2.93 17.41 16.91
N LEU A 391 -3.52 16.23 16.74
CA LEU A 391 -4.22 15.82 15.54
C LEU A 391 -5.69 15.58 15.84
N LEU A 392 -6.57 16.29 15.15
CA LEU A 392 -8.01 16.10 15.14
C LEU A 392 -8.47 15.65 13.75
N ASP A 393 -8.98 14.43 13.68
CA ASP A 393 -9.50 13.85 12.45
C ASP A 393 -11.04 13.87 12.42
N VAL A 394 -11.66 13.45 11.32
CA VAL A 394 -13.12 13.49 11.16
C VAL A 394 -13.66 12.13 10.68
N THR A 395 -14.94 11.87 11.00
CA THR A 395 -15.64 10.75 10.37
C THR A 395 -15.97 11.06 8.89
N PRO A 396 -15.63 10.19 7.93
CA PRO A 396 -15.80 10.48 6.51
C PRO A 396 -17.26 10.40 6.04
N LEU A 397 -18.10 9.65 6.76
CA LEU A 397 -19.48 9.38 6.43
C LEU A 397 -20.37 9.54 7.65
N SER A 398 -21.62 9.95 7.43
CA SER A 398 -22.64 10.00 8.47
C SER A 398 -22.97 8.63 9.03
N LEU A 399 -23.24 8.59 10.33
CA LEU A 399 -23.59 7.40 11.08
C LEU A 399 -24.99 7.56 11.70
N GLY A 400 -25.77 6.51 11.69
CA GLY A 400 -27.13 6.57 12.21
C GLY A 400 -27.77 5.19 12.33
N ILE A 401 -29.07 5.19 12.58
CA ILE A 401 -29.88 3.97 12.68
C ILE A 401 -31.04 3.99 11.68
N GLU A 402 -31.52 2.80 11.33
CA GLU A 402 -32.79 2.63 10.64
C GLU A 402 -33.94 2.93 11.58
N THR A 403 -34.84 3.80 11.15
CA THR A 403 -36.05 4.14 11.85
C THR A 403 -37.29 3.75 11.04
N MET A 404 -38.47 3.95 11.62
CA MET A 404 -39.76 3.57 11.01
C MET A 404 -39.87 4.08 9.57
N GLY A 405 -40.30 3.17 8.65
CA GLY A 405 -40.42 3.48 7.23
C GLY A 405 -39.15 3.24 6.41
N GLY A 406 -38.12 2.58 6.99
CA GLY A 406 -36.86 2.28 6.29
C GLY A 406 -36.00 3.53 6.02
N VAL A 407 -36.10 4.52 6.91
CA VAL A 407 -35.35 5.78 6.81
C VAL A 407 -34.12 5.72 7.72
N MET A 408 -32.98 6.22 7.22
CA MET A 408 -31.80 6.43 8.04
C MET A 408 -31.93 7.75 8.82
N THR A 409 -31.95 7.65 10.15
CA THR A 409 -31.83 8.80 11.04
C THR A 409 -30.39 8.94 11.48
N LYS A 410 -29.76 10.03 11.11
CA LYS A 410 -28.36 10.32 11.44
C LYS A 410 -28.23 10.76 12.90
N LEU A 411 -27.24 10.24 13.60
CA LEU A 411 -26.82 10.66 14.93
C LEU A 411 -25.51 11.46 14.85
N ILE A 412 -24.60 11.03 13.98
CA ILE A 412 -23.33 11.72 13.73
C ILE A 412 -23.28 12.05 12.25
N GLU A 413 -23.13 13.32 11.92
CA GLU A 413 -22.98 13.78 10.54
C GLU A 413 -21.55 13.54 10.04
N LYS A 414 -21.39 13.37 8.71
CA LYS A 414 -20.06 13.34 8.09
C LYS A 414 -19.26 14.59 8.46
N ASN A 415 -17.93 14.46 8.48
CA ASN A 415 -16.98 15.50 8.84
C ASN A 415 -17.13 16.01 10.29
N THR A 416 -17.73 15.20 11.18
CA THR A 416 -17.68 15.46 12.62
C THR A 416 -16.32 15.07 13.16
N THR A 417 -15.68 15.97 13.91
CA THR A 417 -14.37 15.75 14.55
C THR A 417 -14.43 14.57 15.52
N ILE A 418 -13.43 13.70 15.50
CA ILE A 418 -13.29 12.55 16.37
C ILE A 418 -12.07 12.69 17.31
N PRO A 419 -12.17 12.19 18.57
CA PRO A 419 -13.25 11.37 19.13
C PRO A 419 -14.52 12.17 19.37
N THR A 420 -15.69 11.51 19.28
CA THR A 420 -17.00 12.15 19.48
C THR A 420 -18.02 11.21 20.10
N HIS A 421 -19.01 11.79 20.78
CA HIS A 421 -20.15 11.10 21.35
C HIS A 421 -21.44 11.78 20.89
N ALA A 422 -22.44 10.99 20.51
CA ALA A 422 -23.77 11.48 20.20
C ALA A 422 -24.83 10.50 20.73
N GLU A 423 -25.90 11.03 21.27
CA GLU A 423 -27.03 10.25 21.76
C GLU A 423 -28.37 10.84 21.30
N ASN A 424 -29.35 9.99 21.12
CA ASN A 424 -30.72 10.40 20.83
C ASN A 424 -31.72 9.38 21.43
N VAL A 425 -32.92 9.86 21.76
CA VAL A 425 -33.99 9.03 22.33
C VAL A 425 -34.98 8.65 21.25
N PHE A 426 -35.18 7.36 21.11
CA PHE A 426 -36.14 6.73 20.19
C PHE A 426 -37.24 6.04 20.99
N SER A 427 -38.24 5.50 20.29
CA SER A 427 -39.34 4.80 20.92
C SER A 427 -39.78 3.58 20.10
N THR A 428 -40.68 2.80 20.65
CA THR A 428 -41.29 1.64 19.97
C THR A 428 -42.23 2.07 18.84
N ALA A 429 -42.28 1.28 17.76
CA ALA A 429 -43.13 1.51 16.59
C ALA A 429 -44.52 0.88 16.74
N GLU A 430 -44.67 -0.14 17.64
CA GLU A 430 -45.89 -0.89 17.85
C GLU A 430 -46.29 -0.94 19.32
N ASP A 431 -47.58 -1.15 19.59
CA ASP A 431 -48.08 -1.32 20.95
C ASP A 431 -47.58 -2.64 21.56
N ASN A 432 -47.21 -2.60 22.85
CA ASN A 432 -46.73 -3.76 23.61
C ASN A 432 -45.46 -4.43 23.03
N GLN A 433 -44.66 -3.69 22.29
CA GLN A 433 -43.41 -4.17 21.73
C GLN A 433 -42.39 -4.42 22.88
N SER A 434 -41.92 -5.66 23.01
CA SER A 434 -41.02 -6.10 24.08
C SER A 434 -39.53 -6.07 23.72
N ALA A 435 -39.24 -5.79 22.45
CA ALA A 435 -37.87 -5.67 21.94
C ALA A 435 -37.81 -4.64 20.80
N VAL A 436 -36.66 -4.00 20.63
CA VAL A 436 -36.34 -3.14 19.48
C VAL A 436 -35.04 -3.61 18.84
N THR A 437 -35.03 -3.70 17.51
CA THR A 437 -33.81 -3.98 16.74
C THR A 437 -33.15 -2.67 16.37
N ILE A 438 -31.92 -2.50 16.78
CA ILE A 438 -31.07 -1.37 16.38
C ILE A 438 -30.27 -1.80 15.17
N HIS A 439 -30.56 -1.20 14.01
CA HIS A 439 -29.81 -1.42 12.77
C HIS A 439 -28.92 -0.23 12.52
N VAL A 440 -27.61 -0.41 12.71
CA VAL A 440 -26.59 0.63 12.58
C VAL A 440 -26.17 0.77 11.12
N LEU A 441 -26.16 2.01 10.63
CA LEU A 441 -25.92 2.36 9.23
C LEU A 441 -24.83 3.41 9.09
N GLN A 442 -24.11 3.35 7.98
CA GLN A 442 -23.13 4.36 7.56
C GLN A 442 -23.41 4.80 6.11
N GLY A 443 -23.47 6.09 5.86
CA GLY A 443 -23.69 6.66 4.53
C GLY A 443 -24.55 7.91 4.53
N GLU A 444 -24.84 8.42 3.32
CA GLU A 444 -25.53 9.71 3.14
C GLU A 444 -26.97 9.59 2.62
N ARG A 445 -27.41 8.38 2.29
CA ARG A 445 -28.74 8.15 1.70
C ARG A 445 -29.83 8.16 2.76
N GLN A 446 -30.97 8.80 2.48
CA GLN A 446 -32.11 8.77 3.38
C GLN A 446 -32.72 7.38 3.50
N GLN A 447 -32.73 6.58 2.41
CA GLN A 447 -33.20 5.22 2.42
C GLN A 447 -32.18 4.30 3.13
N ALA A 448 -32.59 3.65 4.21
CA ALA A 448 -31.73 2.79 5.02
C ALA A 448 -31.03 1.69 4.22
N SER A 449 -31.76 1.00 3.32
CA SER A 449 -31.22 -0.09 2.47
C SER A 449 -30.17 0.36 1.45
N SER A 450 -30.04 1.68 1.21
CA SER A 450 -29.04 2.26 0.30
C SER A 450 -27.75 2.68 1.01
N ASN A 451 -27.65 2.46 2.31
CA ASN A 451 -26.47 2.72 3.12
C ASN A 451 -25.77 1.42 3.52
N LYS A 452 -24.52 1.54 3.95
CA LYS A 452 -23.74 0.39 4.46
C LYS A 452 -24.29 -0.02 5.82
N SER A 453 -24.72 -1.29 5.96
CA SER A 453 -25.04 -1.86 7.26
C SER A 453 -23.76 -2.19 8.01
N LEU A 454 -23.61 -1.63 9.21
CA LEU A 454 -22.48 -1.90 10.10
C LEU A 454 -22.79 -3.02 11.10
N GLY A 455 -24.06 -3.23 11.42
CA GLY A 455 -24.48 -4.28 12.33
C GLY A 455 -25.94 -4.14 12.77
N ARG A 456 -26.42 -5.19 13.43
CA ARG A 456 -27.74 -5.21 14.06
C ARG A 456 -27.65 -5.88 15.41
N PHE A 457 -28.41 -5.36 16.38
CA PHE A 457 -28.58 -5.99 17.69
C PHE A 457 -29.95 -5.67 18.29
N ASP A 458 -30.41 -6.52 19.18
CA ASP A 458 -31.73 -6.40 19.79
C ASP A 458 -31.60 -5.96 21.25
N LEU A 459 -32.32 -4.90 21.62
CA LEU A 459 -32.60 -4.57 23.00
C LEU A 459 -33.92 -5.26 23.40
N THR A 460 -33.85 -6.22 24.30
CA THR A 460 -34.98 -7.02 24.74
C THR A 460 -35.44 -6.68 26.15
N GLY A 461 -36.66 -7.07 26.48
CA GLY A 461 -37.21 -6.92 27.83
C GLY A 461 -37.69 -5.51 28.13
N ILE A 462 -38.15 -4.80 27.11
CA ILE A 462 -38.89 -3.54 27.22
C ILE A 462 -40.25 -3.87 27.82
N GLU A 463 -40.68 -3.07 28.79
CA GLU A 463 -42.02 -3.27 29.40
C GLU A 463 -43.13 -2.97 28.37
N PRO A 464 -44.18 -3.80 28.30
CA PRO A 464 -45.31 -3.55 27.45
C PRO A 464 -45.95 -2.17 27.73
N ALA A 465 -46.04 -1.36 26.69
CA ALA A 465 -46.60 0.00 26.75
C ALA A 465 -47.16 0.37 25.36
N PRO A 466 -48.04 1.38 25.26
CA PRO A 466 -48.44 1.95 23.99
C PRO A 466 -47.19 2.43 23.19
N ARG A 467 -47.27 2.30 21.86
CA ARG A 467 -46.21 2.80 20.95
C ARG A 467 -45.88 4.28 21.25
N GLY A 468 -44.63 4.62 21.14
CA GLY A 468 -44.15 5.99 21.40
C GLY A 468 -43.93 6.33 22.88
N MET A 469 -44.31 5.45 23.84
CA MET A 469 -44.12 5.68 25.27
C MET A 469 -42.77 5.21 25.81
N PRO A 470 -42.25 4.03 25.44
CA PRO A 470 -40.91 3.63 25.86
C PRO A 470 -39.84 4.61 25.38
N GLN A 471 -38.87 4.89 26.22
CA GLN A 471 -37.73 5.79 25.89
C GLN A 471 -36.44 4.95 25.76
N ILE A 472 -36.03 4.74 24.51
CA ILE A 472 -34.82 4.00 24.17
C ILE A 472 -33.75 4.98 23.77
N GLU A 473 -32.79 5.19 24.66
CA GLU A 473 -31.62 6.00 24.38
C GLU A 473 -30.61 5.19 23.55
N VAL A 474 -30.26 5.71 22.39
CA VAL A 474 -29.23 5.13 21.53
C VAL A 474 -28.06 6.06 21.50
N SER A 475 -26.87 5.58 21.90
CA SER A 475 -25.64 6.33 21.92
C SER A 475 -24.61 5.78 20.94
N PHE A 476 -23.85 6.66 20.34
CA PHE A 476 -22.76 6.41 19.42
C PHE A 476 -21.49 7.03 19.98
N ASP A 477 -20.48 6.23 20.21
CA ASP A 477 -19.16 6.66 20.67
C ASP A 477 -18.12 6.31 19.62
N ILE A 478 -17.41 7.30 19.09
CA ILE A 478 -16.31 7.11 18.15
C ILE A 478 -15.01 7.51 18.85
N ASP A 479 -14.06 6.59 18.89
CA ASP A 479 -12.73 6.86 19.44
C ASP A 479 -11.81 7.61 18.44
N ALA A 480 -10.60 7.94 18.87
CA ALA A 480 -9.60 8.60 18.04
C ALA A 480 -9.12 7.75 16.84
N ASN A 481 -9.40 6.46 16.81
CA ASN A 481 -9.08 5.55 15.70
C ASN A 481 -10.24 5.43 14.70
N GLY A 482 -11.39 6.08 15.00
CA GLY A 482 -12.61 5.95 14.21
C GLY A 482 -13.39 4.66 14.51
N VAL A 483 -13.11 3.97 15.63
CA VAL A 483 -13.84 2.78 16.05
C VAL A 483 -15.16 3.19 16.69
N LEU A 484 -16.25 2.67 16.14
CA LEU A 484 -17.61 2.96 16.59
C LEU A 484 -18.10 1.94 17.61
N ASN A 485 -18.57 2.43 18.76
CA ASN A 485 -19.35 1.69 19.74
C ASN A 485 -20.79 2.23 19.75
N VAL A 486 -21.76 1.35 19.71
CA VAL A 486 -23.17 1.72 19.76
C VAL A 486 -23.83 1.01 20.93
N SER A 487 -24.55 1.76 21.77
CA SER A 487 -25.39 1.18 22.82
C SER A 487 -26.84 1.61 22.69
N ALA A 488 -27.72 0.78 23.20
CA ALA A 488 -29.15 1.10 23.36
C ALA A 488 -29.58 0.76 24.78
N LYS A 489 -30.28 1.71 25.42
CA LYS A 489 -30.71 1.61 26.81
C LYS A 489 -32.16 2.02 26.97
N ASP A 490 -32.95 1.15 27.58
CA ASP A 490 -34.30 1.52 28.04
C ASP A 490 -34.18 2.37 29.32
N LYS A 491 -34.55 3.64 29.23
CA LYS A 491 -34.47 4.59 30.36
C LYS A 491 -35.34 4.18 31.56
N LYS A 492 -36.41 3.43 31.35
CA LYS A 492 -37.32 3.02 32.41
C LYS A 492 -36.79 1.81 33.18
N THR A 493 -36.36 0.78 32.45
CA THR A 493 -35.91 -0.48 33.08
C THR A 493 -34.43 -0.48 33.40
N GLY A 494 -33.66 0.42 32.80
CA GLY A 494 -32.21 0.47 32.87
C GLY A 494 -31.51 -0.67 32.12
N LYS A 495 -32.26 -1.49 31.37
CA LYS A 495 -31.66 -2.54 30.52
C LYS A 495 -30.92 -1.90 29.38
N GLU A 496 -29.71 -2.41 29.17
CA GLU A 496 -28.78 -1.91 28.16
C GLU A 496 -28.22 -3.06 27.34
N GLN A 497 -28.06 -2.83 26.07
CA GLN A 497 -27.34 -3.69 25.14
C GLN A 497 -26.39 -2.81 24.33
N ALA A 498 -25.15 -3.23 24.23
CA ALA A 498 -24.14 -2.54 23.45
C ALA A 498 -23.53 -3.48 22.42
N ILE A 499 -23.16 -2.92 21.29
CA ILE A 499 -22.34 -3.58 20.28
C ILE A 499 -21.14 -2.67 19.96
N THR A 500 -19.96 -3.21 20.12
CA THR A 500 -18.80 -2.62 19.43
C THR A 500 -18.94 -3.02 17.98
N ILE A 501 -19.08 -2.08 17.09
CA ILE A 501 -19.03 -2.35 15.67
C ILE A 501 -17.58 -2.79 15.38
N LYS A 502 -17.37 -4.07 15.60
CA LYS A 502 -16.22 -4.74 15.00
C LYS A 502 -16.61 -4.84 13.55
N GLY A 503 -16.03 -4.01 12.71
CA GLY A 503 -16.29 -4.06 11.28
C GLY A 503 -16.24 -5.52 10.84
N SER A 504 -17.13 -5.91 9.98
CA SER A 504 -17.08 -7.26 9.40
C SER A 504 -15.81 -7.33 8.56
N SER A 505 -14.66 -7.58 9.22
CA SER A 505 -13.41 -7.92 8.51
C SER A 505 -13.58 -9.24 7.75
N GLY A 506 -14.76 -9.83 7.85
CA GLY A 506 -15.04 -11.16 7.36
C GLY A 506 -14.39 -12.26 8.19
N LEU A 507 -13.59 -11.87 9.18
CA LEU A 507 -12.87 -12.77 10.07
C LEU A 507 -13.46 -12.66 11.48
N SER A 508 -13.83 -13.79 12.08
CA SER A 508 -14.14 -13.86 13.50
C SER A 508 -12.86 -13.67 14.33
N GLU A 509 -13.00 -13.26 15.59
CA GLU A 509 -11.85 -13.15 16.50
C GLU A 509 -11.10 -14.50 16.62
N GLU A 510 -11.82 -15.63 16.56
CA GLU A 510 -11.22 -16.96 16.57
C GLU A 510 -10.40 -17.24 15.32
N GLU A 511 -10.86 -16.78 14.15
CA GLU A 511 -10.12 -16.87 12.87
C GLU A 511 -8.89 -15.99 12.88
N VAL A 512 -9.00 -14.74 13.35
CA VAL A 512 -7.82 -13.85 13.51
C VAL A 512 -6.80 -14.48 14.46
N GLN A 513 -7.22 -14.99 15.62
CA GLN A 513 -6.32 -15.65 16.55
C GLN A 513 -5.71 -16.95 16.03
N ARG A 514 -6.45 -17.69 15.19
CA ARG A 514 -5.89 -18.85 14.48
C ARG A 514 -4.79 -18.42 13.52
N MET A 515 -5.05 -17.40 12.69
CA MET A 515 -4.07 -16.87 11.72
C MET A 515 -2.84 -16.29 12.41
N VAL A 516 -3.00 -15.63 13.56
CA VAL A 516 -1.87 -15.16 14.38
C VAL A 516 -1.03 -16.36 14.84
N ARG A 517 -1.66 -17.39 15.39
CA ARG A 517 -0.93 -18.61 15.84
C ARG A 517 -0.25 -19.34 14.69
N ASP A 518 -0.92 -19.44 13.55
CA ASP A 518 -0.35 -20.07 12.35
C ASP A 518 0.86 -19.28 11.84
N ALA A 519 0.79 -17.94 11.86
CA ALA A 519 1.92 -17.08 11.50
C ALA A 519 3.09 -17.22 12.48
N GLU A 520 2.81 -17.29 13.79
CA GLU A 520 3.85 -17.50 14.82
C GLU A 520 4.48 -18.89 14.72
N ALA A 521 3.67 -19.93 14.49
CA ALA A 521 4.16 -21.31 14.38
C ALA A 521 5.10 -21.53 13.20
N HIS A 522 4.87 -20.81 12.07
CA HIS A 522 5.69 -20.92 10.88
C HIS A 522 6.80 -19.85 10.78
N ALA A 523 6.88 -18.94 11.75
CA ALA A 523 7.85 -17.84 11.72
C ALA A 523 9.32 -18.34 11.66
N GLU A 524 9.63 -19.45 12.35
CA GLU A 524 10.99 -20.03 12.33
C GLU A 524 11.26 -20.79 11.02
N GLU A 525 10.27 -21.49 10.48
CA GLU A 525 10.35 -22.16 9.18
C GLU A 525 10.48 -21.13 8.05
N ASP A 526 9.68 -20.07 8.08
CA ASP A 526 9.73 -18.96 7.14
C ASP A 526 11.10 -18.24 7.18
N LYS A 527 11.71 -18.12 8.37
CA LYS A 527 13.04 -17.53 8.53
C LYS A 527 14.14 -18.40 7.90
N VAL A 528 14.15 -19.69 8.22
CA VAL A 528 15.11 -20.66 7.63
C VAL A 528 14.96 -20.70 6.11
N PHE A 529 13.73 -20.69 5.64
CA PHE A 529 13.42 -20.67 4.22
C PHE A 529 13.95 -19.38 3.55
N GLN A 530 13.72 -18.21 4.14
CA GLN A 530 14.19 -16.92 3.62
C GLN A 530 15.72 -16.82 3.60
N GLU A 531 16.40 -17.38 4.61
CA GLU A 531 17.87 -17.50 4.61
C GLU A 531 18.36 -18.37 3.46
N LYS A 532 17.66 -19.47 3.17
CA LYS A 532 17.96 -20.36 2.04
C LYS A 532 17.78 -19.67 0.70
N VAL A 533 16.69 -18.93 0.51
CA VAL A 533 16.42 -18.15 -0.71
C VAL A 533 17.47 -17.06 -0.91
N SER A 534 17.83 -16.35 0.14
CA SER A 534 18.89 -15.32 0.08
C SER A 534 20.24 -15.92 -0.31
N ALA A 535 20.61 -17.06 0.30
CA ALA A 535 21.84 -17.77 -0.02
C ALA A 535 21.84 -18.26 -1.49
N ARG A 536 20.70 -18.79 -1.96
CA ARG A 536 20.52 -19.23 -3.36
C ARG A 536 20.64 -18.07 -4.35
N ASN A 537 19.98 -16.94 -4.11
CA ASN A 537 20.03 -15.76 -4.97
C ASN A 537 21.45 -15.18 -5.05
N ASN A 538 22.17 -15.13 -3.93
CA ASN A 538 23.57 -14.71 -3.90
C ASN A 538 24.47 -15.65 -4.69
N ALA A 539 24.25 -16.96 -4.55
CA ALA A 539 24.98 -17.99 -5.28
C ALA A 539 24.73 -17.89 -6.80
N GLU A 540 23.48 -17.64 -7.21
CA GLU A 540 23.10 -17.48 -8.62
C GLU A 540 23.74 -16.22 -9.24
N SER A 541 23.73 -15.09 -8.52
CA SER A 541 24.41 -13.85 -8.93
C SER A 541 25.93 -14.05 -9.05
N MET A 542 26.51 -14.81 -8.13
CA MET A 542 27.93 -15.13 -8.15
C MET A 542 28.30 -16.02 -9.34
N LEU A 543 27.52 -17.08 -9.60
CA LEU A 543 27.69 -17.95 -10.77
C LEU A 543 27.65 -17.15 -12.06
N HIS A 544 26.65 -16.29 -12.22
CA HIS A 544 26.51 -15.43 -13.41
C HIS A 544 27.69 -14.49 -13.59
N SER A 545 28.16 -13.86 -12.50
CA SER A 545 29.32 -12.94 -12.55
C SER A 545 30.62 -13.65 -12.94
N ILE A 546 30.83 -14.87 -12.42
CA ILE A 546 32.01 -15.68 -12.73
C ILE A 546 31.95 -16.24 -14.16
N GLU A 547 30.79 -16.75 -14.59
CA GLU A 547 30.57 -17.21 -15.97
C GLU A 547 30.87 -16.08 -16.98
N LYS A 548 30.40 -14.87 -16.68
CA LYS A 548 30.67 -13.67 -17.48
C LYS A 548 32.15 -13.31 -17.49
N ALA A 549 32.82 -13.30 -16.33
CA ALA A 549 34.26 -13.00 -16.24
C ALA A 549 35.12 -14.01 -17.03
N VAL A 550 34.78 -15.31 -16.96
CA VAL A 550 35.43 -16.37 -17.74
C VAL A 550 35.25 -16.15 -19.26
N ALA A 551 34.02 -15.77 -19.67
CA ALA A 551 33.71 -15.47 -21.07
C ALA A 551 34.46 -14.24 -21.59
N ASP A 552 34.52 -13.16 -20.82
CA ASP A 552 35.17 -11.89 -21.18
C ASP A 552 36.71 -12.01 -21.24
N LEU A 553 37.31 -12.91 -20.46
CA LEU A 553 38.74 -13.16 -20.46
C LEU A 553 39.16 -14.17 -21.56
N GLY A 554 38.28 -15.08 -21.99
CA GLY A 554 38.53 -16.03 -23.06
C GLY A 554 39.82 -16.87 -22.86
N ASP A 555 40.78 -16.70 -23.74
CA ASP A 555 42.07 -17.44 -23.76
C ASP A 555 43.00 -17.10 -22.58
N ASP A 556 42.74 -15.99 -21.85
CA ASP A 556 43.52 -15.61 -20.67
C ASP A 556 43.21 -16.47 -19.43
N VAL A 557 42.16 -17.31 -19.50
CA VAL A 557 41.81 -18.29 -18.48
C VAL A 557 42.45 -19.64 -18.83
N THR A 558 43.30 -20.11 -17.95
CA THR A 558 43.99 -21.42 -18.17
C THR A 558 43.00 -22.58 -18.07
N ALA A 559 43.31 -23.71 -18.75
CA ALA A 559 42.47 -24.89 -18.69
C ALA A 559 42.29 -25.44 -17.26
N ALA A 560 43.29 -25.28 -16.40
CA ALA A 560 43.21 -25.67 -14.98
C ALA A 560 42.26 -24.79 -14.17
N GLU A 561 42.32 -23.45 -14.37
CA GLU A 561 41.40 -22.49 -13.73
C GLU A 561 39.96 -22.76 -14.18
N LYS A 562 39.73 -22.99 -15.47
CA LYS A 562 38.41 -23.29 -16.01
C LYS A 562 37.83 -24.57 -15.44
N SER A 563 38.62 -25.65 -15.36
CA SER A 563 38.18 -26.92 -14.77
C SER A 563 37.82 -26.75 -13.29
N ALA A 564 38.63 -26.03 -12.52
CA ALA A 564 38.36 -25.77 -11.09
C ALA A 564 37.06 -24.97 -10.87
N ILE A 565 36.81 -23.97 -11.72
CA ILE A 565 35.58 -23.15 -11.68
C ILE A 565 34.37 -24.01 -12.09
N ASP A 566 34.47 -24.82 -13.14
CA ASP A 566 33.39 -25.68 -13.62
C ASP A 566 32.99 -26.73 -12.56
N ASP A 567 33.98 -27.36 -11.89
CA ASP A 567 33.74 -28.32 -10.81
C ASP A 567 33.07 -27.66 -9.59
N ALA A 568 33.56 -26.46 -9.18
CA ALA A 568 32.99 -25.71 -8.07
C ALA A 568 31.59 -25.17 -8.40
N SER A 569 31.37 -24.70 -9.63
CA SER A 569 30.06 -24.23 -10.11
C SER A 569 29.04 -25.37 -10.13
N LYS A 570 29.42 -26.55 -10.55
CA LYS A 570 28.55 -27.74 -10.52
C LYS A 570 28.18 -28.12 -9.09
N ALA A 571 29.16 -28.15 -8.19
CA ALA A 571 28.92 -28.44 -6.77
C ALA A 571 28.02 -27.42 -6.10
N LEU A 572 28.14 -26.15 -6.47
CA LEU A 572 27.26 -25.08 -5.98
C LEU A 572 25.84 -25.24 -6.52
N LYS A 573 25.66 -25.52 -7.80
CA LYS A 573 24.34 -25.76 -8.41
C LYS A 573 23.63 -26.95 -7.75
N GLU A 574 24.34 -28.03 -7.46
CA GLU A 574 23.79 -29.18 -6.71
C GLU A 574 23.38 -28.81 -5.27
N ALA A 575 24.16 -27.97 -4.59
CA ALA A 575 23.83 -27.48 -3.26
C ALA A 575 22.63 -26.53 -3.26
N MET A 576 22.47 -25.72 -4.30
CA MET A 576 21.32 -24.83 -4.47
C MET A 576 20.00 -25.61 -4.63
N ASP A 577 20.05 -26.76 -5.28
CA ASP A 577 18.85 -27.60 -5.51
C ASP A 577 18.47 -28.39 -4.25
N ASN A 578 19.43 -29.00 -3.56
CA ASN A 578 19.16 -29.99 -2.52
C ASN A 578 19.85 -29.73 -1.17
N GLY A 579 20.71 -28.70 -1.06
CA GLY A 579 21.52 -28.44 0.12
C GLY A 579 20.84 -27.56 1.18
N SER A 580 21.48 -27.47 2.35
CA SER A 580 21.16 -26.51 3.42
C SER A 580 21.76 -25.13 3.11
N VAL A 581 21.39 -24.12 3.92
CA VAL A 581 21.99 -22.76 3.83
C VAL A 581 23.51 -22.83 4.00
N GLU A 582 23.98 -23.63 4.98
CA GLU A 582 25.39 -23.82 5.25
C GLU A 582 26.12 -24.47 4.06
N ASP A 583 25.48 -25.45 3.38
CA ASP A 583 26.03 -26.10 2.20
C ASP A 583 26.17 -25.12 1.03
N ILE A 584 25.13 -24.30 0.78
CA ILE A 584 25.15 -23.28 -0.27
C ILE A 584 26.26 -22.27 0.00
N ASN A 585 26.36 -21.76 1.23
CA ASN A 585 27.40 -20.79 1.61
C ASN A 585 28.81 -21.38 1.48
N ALA A 586 29.03 -22.60 1.96
CA ALA A 586 30.33 -23.28 1.86
C ALA A 586 30.75 -23.53 0.40
N LYS A 587 29.80 -23.88 -0.49
CA LYS A 587 30.07 -24.07 -1.92
C LYS A 587 30.26 -22.75 -2.65
N SER A 588 29.56 -21.69 -2.24
CA SER A 588 29.79 -20.32 -2.73
C SER A 588 31.19 -19.82 -2.41
N GLU A 589 31.67 -20.04 -1.19
CA GLU A 589 33.03 -19.70 -0.78
C GLU A 589 34.07 -20.52 -1.58
N ALA A 590 33.83 -21.81 -1.78
CA ALA A 590 34.70 -22.67 -2.60
C ALA A 590 34.77 -22.18 -4.06
N LEU A 591 33.65 -21.74 -4.64
CA LEU A 591 33.62 -21.20 -5.99
C LEU A 591 34.35 -19.84 -6.05
N MET A 592 34.17 -18.97 -5.07
CA MET A 592 34.86 -17.68 -5.00
C MET A 592 36.39 -17.87 -4.90
N ASN A 593 36.85 -18.85 -4.12
CA ASN A 593 38.26 -19.19 -4.01
C ASN A 593 38.81 -19.75 -5.33
N ALA A 594 38.05 -20.62 -6.02
CA ALA A 594 38.44 -21.15 -7.33
C ALA A 594 38.50 -20.09 -8.43
N ALA A 595 37.61 -19.10 -8.37
CA ALA A 595 37.52 -18.02 -9.34
C ALA A 595 38.41 -16.82 -9.01
N GLY A 596 39.05 -16.73 -7.83
CA GLY A 596 39.75 -15.56 -7.33
C GLY A 596 40.79 -15.00 -8.29
N SER A 597 41.62 -15.86 -8.94
CA SER A 597 42.60 -15.43 -9.94
C SER A 597 41.96 -14.89 -11.22
N VAL A 598 40.85 -15.48 -11.65
CA VAL A 598 40.10 -15.07 -12.86
C VAL A 598 39.40 -13.74 -12.62
N MET A 599 38.78 -13.55 -11.46
CA MET A 599 38.17 -12.27 -11.07
C MET A 599 39.19 -11.15 -10.95
N GLN A 600 40.36 -11.42 -10.40
CA GLN A 600 41.46 -10.45 -10.32
C GLN A 600 41.99 -10.05 -11.72
N LYS A 601 42.11 -11.01 -12.65
CA LYS A 601 42.47 -10.74 -14.05
C LYS A 601 41.40 -9.90 -14.76
N ALA A 602 40.12 -10.22 -14.56
CA ALA A 602 38.99 -9.49 -15.12
C ALA A 602 38.97 -8.03 -14.63
N TYR A 603 39.19 -7.82 -13.32
CA TYR A 603 39.26 -6.49 -12.73
C TYR A 603 40.47 -5.69 -13.25
N SER A 604 41.62 -6.34 -13.40
CA SER A 604 42.83 -5.71 -13.96
C SER A 604 42.66 -5.31 -15.42
N LYS A 605 41.92 -6.08 -16.21
CA LYS A 605 41.60 -5.79 -17.61
C LYS A 605 40.64 -4.60 -17.74
N MET A 606 39.63 -4.54 -16.88
CA MET A 606 38.71 -3.38 -16.81
C MET A 606 39.40 -2.09 -16.37
N SER A 607 40.35 -2.17 -15.43
CA SER A 607 41.14 -1.00 -14.97
C SER A 607 42.26 -0.62 -15.94
N GLY A 608 42.73 -1.52 -16.79
CA GLY A 608 43.78 -1.28 -17.81
C GLY A 608 43.28 -0.57 -19.06
N ASP A 609 42.01 -0.77 -19.47
CA ASP A 609 41.42 -0.03 -20.61
C ASP A 609 41.04 1.42 -20.28
N GLY A 610 41.03 1.80 -18.98
CA GLY A 610 40.81 3.18 -18.52
C GLY A 610 42.09 4.01 -18.31
N ALA A 611 43.28 3.43 -18.43
CA ALA A 611 44.54 4.08 -18.05
C ALA A 611 45.45 4.48 -19.23
N ALA A 612 44.88 4.93 -20.35
CA ALA A 612 45.63 5.59 -21.44
C ALA A 612 45.43 7.12 -21.49
N ALA A 613 45.30 7.78 -20.34
CA ALA A 613 45.47 9.24 -20.25
C ALA A 613 45.85 9.64 -18.82
N GLY A 614 47.14 9.90 -18.57
CA GLY A 614 47.58 10.73 -17.44
C GLY A 614 48.42 10.05 -16.37
N ALA A 615 49.72 9.85 -16.68
CA ALA A 615 50.74 9.61 -15.66
C ALA A 615 51.23 10.91 -15.03
N SER A 616 51.17 11.04 -13.69
CA SER A 616 52.38 11.42 -12.90
C SER A 616 52.07 11.54 -11.40
N ALA A 617 52.82 10.72 -10.67
CA ALA A 617 53.49 10.93 -9.36
C ALA A 617 52.74 11.53 -8.15
N ALA A 618 52.60 10.77 -7.06
CA ALA A 618 53.49 10.83 -5.91
C ALA A 618 52.96 9.97 -4.74
N SER A 619 53.93 9.32 -4.09
CA SER A 619 53.83 8.42 -2.93
C SER A 619 53.33 9.05 -1.64
N SER A 620 52.55 8.31 -0.81
CA SER A 620 52.94 7.94 0.57
C SER A 620 51.77 7.31 1.35
N ASP A 621 52.02 6.09 1.81
CA ASP A 621 51.78 5.52 3.13
C ASP A 621 50.46 5.82 3.90
N SER A 622 49.59 4.82 4.06
CA SER A 622 49.09 4.34 5.35
C SER A 622 47.92 3.34 5.19
N ALA A 623 47.81 2.41 6.14
CA ALA A 623 47.13 1.15 6.23
C ALA A 623 45.56 1.15 6.06
N PRO A 624 44.92 -0.03 5.94
CA PRO A 624 43.61 -0.20 5.33
C PRO A 624 42.44 0.08 6.29
N LYS A 625 41.41 0.70 5.77
CA LYS A 625 40.07 0.71 6.32
C LYS A 625 39.09 0.13 5.29
N ASP A 626 38.27 -0.80 5.75
CA ASP A 626 37.08 -1.28 5.07
C ASP A 626 36.19 -0.11 4.68
N ASP A 627 35.83 -0.03 3.40
CA ASP A 627 34.70 0.79 2.97
C ASP A 627 34.20 0.30 1.60
N ASN A 628 33.06 -0.37 1.63
CA ASN A 628 32.18 -0.51 0.47
C ASN A 628 31.32 0.77 0.37
N VAL A 629 31.86 1.80 -0.25
CA VAL A 629 31.09 2.96 -0.66
C VAL A 629 31.50 3.33 -2.08
N VAL A 630 30.53 3.30 -2.98
CA VAL A 630 30.66 3.86 -4.34
C VAL A 630 30.30 5.33 -4.25
N ASP A 631 31.31 6.20 -4.25
CA ASP A 631 31.15 7.64 -4.33
C ASP A 631 30.74 8.05 -5.75
N ALA A 632 29.62 8.74 -5.87
CA ALA A 632 29.25 9.48 -7.07
C ALA A 632 29.69 10.95 -6.91
N ASP A 633 30.67 11.36 -7.72
CA ASP A 633 31.16 12.74 -7.81
C ASP A 633 30.04 13.69 -8.30
N PHE A 634 29.66 14.64 -7.46
CA PHE A 634 28.90 15.82 -7.87
C PHE A 634 29.83 17.01 -8.05
N GLN A 635 29.95 17.52 -9.27
CA GLN A 635 30.55 18.81 -9.53
C GLN A 635 29.58 19.95 -9.21
N GLU A 636 29.98 20.78 -8.25
CA GLU A 636 29.30 22.02 -7.91
C GLU A 636 29.62 23.08 -8.99
N VAL A 637 28.57 23.49 -9.73
CA VAL A 637 28.66 24.64 -10.64
C VAL A 637 28.33 25.89 -9.84
N ARG A 638 29.34 26.73 -9.58
CA ARG A 638 29.13 28.09 -9.07
C ARG A 638 28.80 28.99 -10.23
N ASP A 639 27.63 29.57 -10.23
CA ASP A 639 27.32 30.77 -11.03
C ASP A 639 27.66 32.02 -10.23
N ASP A 640 28.69 32.71 -10.71
CA ASP A 640 28.95 34.13 -10.42
C ASP A 640 28.05 35.00 -11.32
N LYS A 641 27.01 35.61 -10.75
CA LYS A 641 26.67 37.05 -10.91
C LYS A 641 25.34 37.36 -10.26
#